data_577c967679d3cf9103cde11f10c45439
#
_entry.id   577c967679d3cf9103cde11f10c45439
#
_cell.length_a   1.000
_cell.length_b   1.000
_cell.length_c   1.000
_cell.angle_alpha   90.00
_cell.angle_beta   90.00
_cell.angle_gamma   90.00
#
_symmetry.space_group_name_H-M   'P 1'
#
loop_
_entity.id
_entity.type
_entity.pdbx_description
1 polymer ?
#
loop_
_entity_poly.entity_id
_entity_poly.type
_entity_poly.pdbx_seq_one_letter_code
_entity_poly.pdbx_strand_id
1 'polypeptide(L)'
;LPAMSLLCPPTIEQLDDADRWAAARHQDAKAAFGLSFRGRAAIVLVLFGLAFVTVLARLVQLEATSGEEYRQLARQPLRSEEPLPAVRGRILARDGTVLAHDKPAAALAMHFRYLELPADEAWLRRQARSRLPRADRNSPEKVAAAVADLSAELEALHERLALLCRLSPETWEARRRRITRQVRSMADSVNQRRRERLAESQQQPPNNASWLEQLWYKVQAKLSPQSADPPPIVIAEELQYHVLADDLPLDAAATIEGSPESFPGVRVISSTHRDYPLGPVASHILGYLGQADEPSTEAERELAAAGIPLLVGKQGIEAAYNDQLRGKPGLEVRLANRSGEVLQRQVTQQPQPGRDVVLTLDAALQQTVDQLLVAAVERNRALSGDEVLQKSGGAVVVLDVHTGAILAAASAPAFDPNLFLRADLADVQPLLTAPDFPLLNRVAQMAIPPGSVFKPVTAAAALERGVVEAEERFYCQGFLSHEGSHRCAIFVTRGIGHGDVALPAAMAQSCNVYFFRLAQRVGPDALFRWGTALGYGGRTGIDLPGEVAGNLPDIPAELARGAWSDGDTLQLAIGQGYLTASPLQVAVMTAAVANGGYRVTPHVVERVGLANRLTDMTEDVVSQSQHTPVPIAGLQPQTLSALRQGMEAAVADQHGTAHAALAQLPIAVAGKTGTAETGGNRPPHAWFAGYAPAER
;
A
#
# COMPACT_ATOMS: atom_id res chain seq x y z
N LEU A 1 42.13 -21.52 39.39
CA LEU A 1 43.29 -21.75 40.29
C LEU A 1 44.26 -22.78 39.67
N PRO A 2 45.54 -22.39 39.36
CA PRO A 2 46.61 -22.65 40.32
C PRO A 2 47.61 -21.48 40.46
N ALA A 3 48.03 -21.34 41.74
CA ALA A 3 49.37 -21.04 42.28
C ALA A 3 50.23 -19.91 41.71
N MET A 4 50.23 -18.81 42.41
CA MET A 4 51.33 -17.85 42.45
C MET A 4 52.56 -18.58 43.06
N SER A 5 53.69 -18.59 42.30
CA SER A 5 55.05 -18.83 42.85
C SER A 5 55.81 -17.49 42.90
N LEU A 6 56.13 -17.10 44.11
CA LEU A 6 56.99 -15.98 44.44
C LEU A 6 58.41 -16.22 43.85
N LEU A 7 58.87 -15.32 42.99
CA LEU A 7 60.26 -15.24 42.56
C LEU A 7 61.07 -14.44 43.59
N CYS A 8 62.06 -15.09 44.25
CA CYS A 8 63.09 -14.45 45.03
C CYS A 8 63.97 -13.54 44.16
N PRO A 9 64.47 -12.43 44.66
CA PRO A 9 65.40 -11.57 43.93
C PRO A 9 66.79 -12.28 43.77
N PRO A 10 67.44 -12.07 42.64
CA PRO A 10 68.75 -12.73 42.36
C PRO A 10 69.82 -12.18 43.31
N THR A 11 70.72 -13.08 43.73
CA THR A 11 71.89 -12.73 44.56
C THR A 11 72.88 -11.90 43.78
N ILE A 12 73.72 -11.13 44.52
CA ILE A 12 74.69 -10.16 43.98
C ILE A 12 75.71 -10.77 42.99
N GLU A 13 76.02 -12.08 43.09
CA GLU A 13 76.88 -12.80 42.15
C GLU A 13 76.28 -13.00 40.75
N GLN A 14 74.95 -13.00 40.62
CA GLN A 14 74.28 -13.14 39.32
C GLN A 14 74.20 -11.81 38.54
N LEU A 15 74.36 -10.68 39.22
CA LEU A 15 74.40 -9.37 38.57
C LEU A 15 75.73 -9.08 37.88
N ASP A 16 76.85 -9.60 38.41
CA ASP A 16 78.20 -9.44 37.81
C ASP A 16 78.33 -10.22 36.48
N ASP A 17 77.71 -11.36 36.36
CA ASP A 17 77.70 -12.12 35.11
C ASP A 17 76.77 -11.50 34.04
N ALA A 18 75.67 -10.92 34.46
CA ALA A 18 74.74 -10.22 33.52
C ALA A 18 75.41 -8.98 32.90
N ASP A 19 76.18 -8.23 33.67
CA ASP A 19 76.92 -7.09 33.16
C ASP A 19 78.09 -7.46 32.26
N ARG A 20 78.79 -8.57 32.53
CA ARG A 20 79.81 -9.14 31.59
C ARG A 20 79.21 -9.57 30.28
N TRP A 21 78.02 -10.20 30.27
CA TRP A 21 77.30 -10.57 29.06
C TRP A 21 76.73 -9.38 28.31
N ALA A 22 76.32 -8.36 28.97
CA ALA A 22 75.89 -7.10 28.36
C ALA A 22 77.04 -6.34 27.72
N ALA A 23 78.23 -6.30 28.39
CA ALA A 23 79.42 -5.69 27.84
C ALA A 23 80.01 -6.43 26.62
N ALA A 24 79.94 -7.77 26.60
CA ALA A 24 80.37 -8.62 25.45
C ALA A 24 79.47 -8.40 24.25
N ARG A 25 78.13 -8.37 24.44
CA ARG A 25 77.17 -8.07 23.35
C ARG A 25 77.30 -6.66 22.80
N HIS A 26 77.70 -5.69 23.64
CA HIS A 26 77.95 -4.34 23.19
C HIS A 26 79.23 -4.21 22.36
N GLN A 27 80.24 -5.07 22.57
CA GLN A 27 81.46 -5.09 21.75
C GLN A 27 81.21 -5.79 20.40
N ASP A 28 80.49 -6.92 20.37
CA ASP A 28 80.15 -7.62 19.13
C ASP A 28 79.15 -6.83 18.27
N ALA A 29 78.22 -6.11 18.89
CA ALA A 29 77.29 -5.22 18.14
C ALA A 29 78.01 -4.01 17.55
N LYS A 30 79.10 -3.55 18.13
CA LYS A 30 79.92 -2.46 17.56
C LYS A 30 80.77 -2.88 16.40
N ALA A 31 81.15 -4.18 16.33
CA ALA A 31 81.94 -4.71 15.23
C ALA A 31 81.12 -5.00 13.98
N ALA A 32 79.83 -5.26 14.12
CA ALA A 32 78.97 -5.64 12.99
C ALA A 32 78.41 -4.45 12.15
N PHE A 33 78.40 -3.22 12.65
CA PHE A 33 77.84 -2.07 11.95
C PHE A 33 78.64 -0.78 12.00
N GLY A 34 79.91 -0.77 12.21
CA GLY A 34 80.90 0.32 11.94
C GLY A 34 80.52 1.78 12.22
N LEU A 35 79.29 2.08 12.69
CA LEU A 35 78.78 3.45 12.88
C LEU A 35 78.46 3.75 14.34
N SER A 36 79.01 4.82 14.88
CA SER A 36 78.70 5.35 16.21
C SER A 36 77.19 5.73 16.31
N PHE A 37 76.63 5.78 17.52
CA PHE A 37 75.24 6.23 17.77
C PHE A 37 74.93 7.56 17.07
N ARG A 38 75.85 8.50 17.06
CA ARG A 38 75.73 9.79 16.33
C ARG A 38 75.64 9.59 14.81
N GLY A 39 76.39 8.61 14.27
CA GLY A 39 76.29 8.26 12.84
C GLY A 39 74.95 7.66 12.45
N ARG A 40 74.37 6.77 13.27
CA ARG A 40 73.03 6.23 13.05
C ARG A 40 71.96 7.28 13.15
N ALA A 41 72.00 8.16 14.14
CA ALA A 41 71.11 9.27 14.29
C ALA A 41 71.17 10.26 13.10
N ALA A 42 72.40 10.52 12.60
CA ALA A 42 72.58 11.32 11.40
C ALA A 42 71.99 10.72 10.15
N ILE A 43 72.12 9.41 9.96
CA ILE A 43 71.49 8.69 8.82
C ILE A 43 69.97 8.78 8.91
N VAL A 44 69.38 8.54 10.08
CA VAL A 44 67.91 8.65 10.28
C VAL A 44 67.46 10.09 9.99
N LEU A 45 68.16 11.09 10.47
CA LEU A 45 67.86 12.50 10.20
C LEU A 45 67.95 12.84 8.70
N VAL A 46 69.00 12.32 8.02
CA VAL A 46 69.12 12.52 6.55
C VAL A 46 68.01 11.85 5.80
N LEU A 47 67.63 10.62 6.18
CA LEU A 47 66.48 9.90 5.56
C LEU A 47 65.17 10.63 5.80
N PHE A 48 64.95 11.16 7.02
CA PHE A 48 63.81 12.01 7.33
C PHE A 48 63.84 13.31 6.53
N GLY A 49 64.99 13.96 6.40
CA GLY A 49 65.18 15.16 5.59
C GLY A 49 64.88 14.90 4.12
N LEU A 50 65.37 13.76 3.58
CA LEU A 50 65.10 13.34 2.18
C LEU A 50 63.60 13.04 1.95
N ALA A 51 62.95 12.34 2.88
CA ALA A 51 61.55 12.07 2.85
C ALA A 51 60.74 13.39 2.92
N PHE A 52 61.14 14.31 3.78
CA PHE A 52 60.49 15.63 3.90
C PHE A 52 60.65 16.47 2.62
N VAL A 53 61.83 16.49 2.03
CA VAL A 53 62.12 17.19 0.77
C VAL A 53 61.27 16.55 -0.39
N THR A 54 61.16 15.23 -0.40
CA THR A 54 60.34 14.52 -1.42
C THR A 54 58.87 14.88 -1.27
N VAL A 55 58.33 14.92 -0.07
CA VAL A 55 56.94 15.35 0.21
C VAL A 55 56.75 16.82 -0.18
N LEU A 56 57.72 17.69 0.16
CA LEU A 56 57.68 19.12 -0.19
C LEU A 56 57.71 19.33 -1.71
N ALA A 57 58.63 18.62 -2.41
CA ALA A 57 58.71 18.64 -3.88
C ALA A 57 57.41 18.17 -4.53
N ARG A 58 56.78 17.13 -3.97
CA ARG A 58 55.50 16.63 -4.44
C ARG A 58 54.35 17.62 -4.19
N LEU A 59 54.36 18.29 -3.06
CA LEU A 59 53.40 19.38 -2.74
C LEU A 59 53.55 20.56 -3.71
N VAL A 60 54.77 21.02 -3.97
CA VAL A 60 55.07 22.08 -4.95
C VAL A 60 54.65 21.63 -6.37
N GLN A 61 54.96 20.40 -6.74
CA GLN A 61 54.55 19.85 -8.01
C GLN A 61 53.00 19.84 -8.15
N LEU A 62 52.29 19.33 -7.14
CA LEU A 62 50.81 19.31 -7.13
C LEU A 62 50.22 20.74 -7.20
N GLU A 63 50.79 21.68 -6.47
CA GLU A 63 50.38 23.08 -6.50
C GLU A 63 50.60 23.70 -7.88
N ALA A 64 51.77 23.43 -8.52
CA ALA A 64 52.14 23.99 -9.82
C ALA A 64 51.36 23.35 -10.99
N THR A 65 51.06 22.03 -10.92
CA THR A 65 50.41 21.30 -12.04
C THR A 65 48.90 21.26 -11.91
N SER A 66 48.38 21.12 -10.69
CA SER A 66 46.95 20.85 -10.45
C SER A 66 46.31 21.82 -9.44
N GLY A 67 47.10 22.73 -8.87
CA GLY A 67 46.63 23.63 -7.81
C GLY A 67 45.48 24.54 -8.25
N GLU A 68 45.51 25.00 -9.51
CA GLU A 68 44.41 25.81 -10.06
C GLU A 68 43.13 24.98 -10.26
N GLU A 69 43.25 23.78 -10.75
CA GLU A 69 42.14 22.85 -10.93
C GLU A 69 41.51 22.50 -9.56
N TYR A 70 42.32 22.18 -8.56
CA TYR A 70 41.81 21.94 -7.20
C TYR A 70 41.22 23.21 -6.57
N ARG A 71 41.75 24.39 -6.84
CA ARG A 71 41.14 25.66 -6.39
C ARG A 71 39.82 25.94 -7.07
N GLN A 72 39.68 25.62 -8.37
CA GLN A 72 38.42 25.75 -9.10
C GLN A 72 37.38 24.74 -8.61
N LEU A 73 37.75 23.46 -8.43
CA LEU A 73 36.91 22.45 -7.79
C LEU A 73 36.52 22.86 -6.38
N ALA A 74 37.43 23.45 -5.63
CA ALA A 74 37.19 23.94 -4.29
C ALA A 74 36.23 25.14 -4.24
N ARG A 75 36.13 25.93 -5.30
CA ARG A 75 35.25 27.11 -5.42
C ARG A 75 33.90 26.78 -6.06
N GLN A 76 33.76 25.60 -6.70
CA GLN A 76 32.47 25.21 -7.27
C GLN A 76 31.42 25.13 -6.16
N PRO A 77 30.25 25.75 -6.37
CA PRO A 77 29.15 25.62 -5.43
C PRO A 77 28.68 24.16 -5.41
N LEU A 78 28.23 23.72 -4.25
CA LEU A 78 27.60 22.42 -4.10
C LEU A 78 26.27 22.46 -4.83
N ARG A 79 26.13 21.63 -5.87
CA ARG A 79 24.88 21.42 -6.58
C ARG A 79 24.14 20.29 -5.93
N SER A 80 22.93 20.53 -5.46
CA SER A 80 21.97 19.51 -5.03
C SER A 80 20.73 19.58 -5.91
N GLU A 81 20.19 18.43 -6.21
CA GLU A 81 18.92 18.28 -6.92
C GLU A 81 17.87 17.86 -5.89
N GLU A 82 16.79 18.64 -5.79
CA GLU A 82 15.68 18.34 -4.88
C GLU A 82 14.43 18.10 -5.70
N PRO A 83 13.79 16.92 -5.57
CA PRO A 83 12.55 16.64 -6.26
C PRO A 83 11.41 17.48 -5.67
N LEU A 84 10.59 18.05 -6.55
CA LEU A 84 9.37 18.77 -6.19
C LEU A 84 8.18 17.82 -6.30
N PRO A 85 7.42 17.57 -5.21
CA PRO A 85 6.27 16.69 -5.26
C PRO A 85 5.19 17.24 -6.20
N ALA A 86 4.55 16.35 -6.94
CA ALA A 86 3.37 16.67 -7.74
C ALA A 86 2.11 16.57 -6.87
N VAL A 87 1.14 17.42 -7.16
CA VAL A 87 -0.20 17.32 -6.55
C VAL A 87 -0.93 16.13 -7.17
N ARG A 88 -1.48 15.25 -6.33
CA ARG A 88 -2.25 14.10 -6.77
C ARG A 88 -3.62 14.54 -7.28
N GLY A 89 -4.09 13.96 -8.40
CA GLY A 89 -5.38 14.26 -9.00
C GLY A 89 -6.55 14.00 -8.05
N ARG A 90 -7.64 14.72 -8.26
CA ARG A 90 -8.88 14.57 -7.48
C ARG A 90 -9.64 13.33 -7.91
N ILE A 91 -10.42 12.78 -6.98
CA ILE A 91 -11.45 11.79 -7.28
C ILE A 91 -12.78 12.48 -7.03
N LEU A 92 -13.64 12.53 -8.05
CA LEU A 92 -14.89 13.27 -8.06
C LEU A 92 -16.05 12.30 -8.30
N ALA A 93 -17.18 12.54 -7.68
CA ALA A 93 -18.44 11.90 -8.05
C ALA A 93 -18.95 12.49 -9.39
N ARG A 94 -19.98 11.88 -9.99
CA ARG A 94 -20.56 12.30 -11.27
C ARG A 94 -21.10 13.73 -11.28
N ASP A 95 -21.54 14.23 -10.12
CA ASP A 95 -22.03 15.58 -9.91
C ASP A 95 -20.93 16.62 -9.60
N GLY A 96 -19.67 16.19 -9.58
CA GLY A 96 -18.50 17.02 -9.26
C GLY A 96 -18.19 17.11 -7.76
N THR A 97 -18.95 16.45 -6.89
CA THR A 97 -18.63 16.36 -5.47
C THR A 97 -17.26 15.76 -5.26
N VAL A 98 -16.42 16.41 -4.47
CA VAL A 98 -15.06 15.97 -4.18
C VAL A 98 -15.08 14.80 -3.19
N LEU A 99 -14.61 13.64 -3.63
CA LEU A 99 -14.51 12.43 -2.81
C LEU A 99 -13.10 12.25 -2.24
N ALA A 100 -12.07 12.67 -2.98
CA ALA A 100 -10.69 12.71 -2.51
C ALA A 100 -9.91 13.82 -3.23
N HIS A 101 -9.09 14.56 -2.49
CA HIS A 101 -8.20 15.58 -3.05
C HIS A 101 -6.96 15.79 -2.18
N ASP A 102 -5.96 16.45 -2.73
CA ASP A 102 -4.82 16.90 -1.95
C ASP A 102 -5.10 18.31 -1.40
N LYS A 103 -4.89 18.48 -0.09
CA LYS A 103 -4.86 19.78 0.57
C LYS A 103 -3.44 20.29 0.64
N PRO A 104 -3.19 21.59 0.44
CA PRO A 104 -1.91 22.19 0.78
C PRO A 104 -1.61 21.93 2.26
N ALA A 105 -0.42 21.45 2.54
CA ALA A 105 0.06 21.17 3.88
C ALA A 105 1.49 21.68 4.04
N ALA A 106 1.93 21.85 5.27
CA ALA A 106 3.32 22.04 5.62
C ALA A 106 3.87 20.73 6.19
N ALA A 107 5.11 20.41 5.89
CA ALA A 107 5.81 19.30 6.49
C ALA A 107 7.01 19.79 7.27
N LEU A 108 7.33 19.12 8.37
CA LEU A 108 8.51 19.35 9.17
C LEU A 108 9.63 18.44 8.67
N ALA A 109 10.70 19.04 8.17
CA ALA A 109 11.92 18.34 7.80
C ALA A 109 13.05 18.70 8.77
N MET A 110 13.85 17.71 9.14
CA MET A 110 14.98 17.88 10.04
C MET A 110 16.26 17.30 9.41
N HIS A 111 17.36 18.02 9.53
CA HIS A 111 18.66 17.57 9.05
C HIS A 111 19.11 16.31 9.77
N PHE A 112 19.60 15.30 9.04
CA PHE A 112 19.92 13.96 9.56
C PHE A 112 20.76 13.98 10.84
N ARG A 113 21.77 14.84 10.92
CA ARG A 113 22.65 14.93 12.11
C ARG A 113 21.92 15.30 13.41
N TYR A 114 20.79 15.98 13.32
CA TYR A 114 19.92 16.27 14.46
C TYR A 114 18.91 15.15 14.72
N LEU A 115 18.61 14.33 13.70
CA LEU A 115 17.72 13.17 13.80
C LEU A 115 18.38 11.91 14.34
N GLU A 116 19.69 11.78 14.12
CA GLU A 116 20.42 10.54 14.32
C GLU A 116 20.29 9.99 15.75
N LEU A 117 19.98 8.69 15.87
CA LEU A 117 19.77 8.02 17.16
C LEU A 117 20.58 6.71 17.22
N PRO A 118 21.52 6.54 18.16
CA PRO A 118 22.11 7.61 18.99
C PRO A 118 22.83 8.65 18.14
N ALA A 119 22.91 9.88 18.63
CA ALA A 119 23.62 10.96 17.93
C ALA A 119 25.11 10.63 17.73
N ASP A 120 25.69 11.07 16.60
CA ASP A 120 27.12 10.88 16.30
C ASP A 120 27.99 11.64 17.33
N GLU A 121 28.72 10.89 18.13
CA GLU A 121 29.58 11.46 19.20
C GLU A 121 30.67 12.39 18.64
N ALA A 122 31.21 12.09 17.45
CA ALA A 122 32.20 12.93 16.81
C ALA A 122 31.62 14.27 16.34
N TRP A 123 30.39 14.24 15.84
CA TRP A 123 29.64 15.44 15.48
C TRP A 123 29.29 16.26 16.73
N LEU A 124 28.76 15.63 17.78
CA LEU A 124 28.46 16.31 19.05
C LEU A 124 29.69 17.00 19.64
N ARG A 125 30.83 16.31 19.67
CA ARG A 125 32.10 16.88 20.14
C ARG A 125 32.57 18.06 19.30
N ARG A 126 32.39 18.01 17.96
CA ARG A 126 32.71 19.14 17.08
C ARG A 126 31.81 20.34 17.36
N GLN A 127 30.52 20.13 17.50
CA GLN A 127 29.54 21.18 17.79
C GLN A 127 29.81 21.80 19.19
N ALA A 128 30.00 20.97 20.21
CA ALA A 128 30.32 21.42 21.56
C ALA A 128 31.61 22.29 21.59
N ARG A 129 32.65 21.82 20.91
CA ARG A 129 33.90 22.62 20.79
C ARG A 129 33.70 23.96 20.09
N SER A 130 32.84 24.03 19.08
CA SER A 130 32.57 25.28 18.35
C SER A 130 31.91 26.35 19.24
N ARG A 131 31.08 25.90 20.19
CA ARG A 131 30.38 26.78 21.15
C ARG A 131 31.27 27.27 22.29
N LEU A 132 32.36 26.55 22.61
CA LEU A 132 33.27 26.91 23.68
C LEU A 132 34.22 28.06 23.28
N PRO A 133 34.60 28.93 24.23
CA PRO A 133 35.68 29.89 24.05
C PRO A 133 36.99 29.20 23.63
N ARG A 134 37.80 29.86 22.82
CA ARG A 134 39.06 29.30 22.28
C ARG A 134 39.98 28.67 23.35
N ALA A 135 40.04 29.27 24.54
CA ALA A 135 40.86 28.78 25.65
C ALA A 135 40.39 27.42 26.21
N ASP A 136 39.08 27.11 26.12
CA ASP A 136 38.47 25.95 26.74
C ASP A 136 38.29 24.75 25.78
N ARG A 137 38.49 24.97 24.47
CA ARG A 137 38.28 23.95 23.42
C ARG A 137 39.15 22.70 23.53
N ASN A 138 40.29 22.81 24.24
CA ASN A 138 41.23 21.69 24.44
C ASN A 138 41.08 21.03 25.82
N SER A 139 40.19 21.50 26.70
CA SER A 139 39.92 20.89 27.99
C SER A 139 38.95 19.70 27.82
N PRO A 140 39.34 18.43 28.09
CA PRO A 140 38.49 17.30 27.95
C PRO A 140 37.23 17.39 28.82
N GLU A 141 37.34 17.89 30.05
CA GLU A 141 36.22 18.03 30.99
C GLU A 141 35.17 19.02 30.48
N LYS A 142 35.62 20.20 30.02
CA LYS A 142 34.73 21.26 29.52
C LYS A 142 34.05 20.83 28.22
N VAL A 143 34.76 20.10 27.35
CA VAL A 143 34.18 19.55 26.14
C VAL A 143 33.15 18.47 26.49
N ALA A 144 33.42 17.58 27.46
CA ALA A 144 32.47 16.56 27.89
C ALA A 144 31.19 17.18 28.50
N ALA A 145 31.35 18.22 29.34
CA ALA A 145 30.22 18.97 29.89
C ALA A 145 29.39 19.62 28.78
N ALA A 146 30.01 20.29 27.82
CA ALA A 146 29.33 20.92 26.70
C ALA A 146 28.64 19.89 25.75
N VAL A 147 29.16 18.66 25.64
CA VAL A 147 28.50 17.55 24.92
C VAL A 147 27.25 17.11 25.66
N ALA A 148 27.31 16.99 26.99
CA ALA A 148 26.14 16.61 27.80
C ALA A 148 25.01 17.64 27.68
N ASP A 149 25.37 18.94 27.80
CA ASP A 149 24.43 20.05 27.64
C ASP A 149 23.78 20.04 26.25
N LEU A 150 24.59 19.88 25.19
CA LEU A 150 24.07 19.78 23.80
C LEU A 150 23.16 18.59 23.60
N SER A 151 23.47 17.45 24.22
CA SER A 151 22.60 16.27 24.13
C SER A 151 21.25 16.51 24.81
N ALA A 152 21.24 17.15 25.98
CA ALA A 152 20.00 17.52 26.66
C ALA A 152 19.18 18.56 25.87
N GLU A 153 19.83 19.53 25.24
CA GLU A 153 19.18 20.50 24.34
C GLU A 153 18.51 19.79 23.13
N LEU A 154 19.18 18.79 22.54
CA LEU A 154 18.63 18.02 21.43
C LEU A 154 17.40 17.20 21.85
N GLU A 155 17.43 16.57 23.01
CA GLU A 155 16.27 15.84 23.54
C GLU A 155 15.10 16.79 23.79
N ALA A 156 15.34 17.94 24.44
CA ALA A 156 14.31 18.96 24.66
C ALA A 156 13.76 19.53 23.33
N LEU A 157 14.60 19.66 22.29
CA LEU A 157 14.17 20.06 20.97
C LEU A 157 13.20 19.03 20.37
N HIS A 158 13.53 17.73 20.47
CA HIS A 158 12.68 16.66 19.98
C HIS A 158 11.33 16.60 20.71
N GLU A 159 11.31 16.71 22.03
CA GLU A 159 10.07 16.75 22.81
C GLU A 159 9.19 17.94 22.41
N ARG A 160 9.78 19.11 22.25
CA ARG A 160 9.06 20.32 21.82
C ARG A 160 8.50 20.19 20.41
N LEU A 161 9.26 19.60 19.49
CA LEU A 161 8.80 19.36 18.11
C LEU A 161 7.68 18.32 18.06
N ALA A 162 7.78 17.23 18.84
CA ALA A 162 6.72 16.24 18.95
C ALA A 162 5.40 16.87 19.40
N LEU A 163 5.48 17.74 20.42
CA LEU A 163 4.30 18.48 20.93
C LEU A 163 3.72 19.43 19.87
N LEU A 164 4.56 20.21 19.18
CA LEU A 164 4.13 21.11 18.11
C LEU A 164 3.48 20.35 16.94
N CYS A 165 4.01 19.18 16.59
CA CYS A 165 3.44 18.31 15.57
C CYS A 165 2.22 17.50 16.03
N ARG A 166 1.81 17.64 17.30
CA ARG A 166 0.71 16.88 17.93
C ARG A 166 0.90 15.35 17.81
N LEU A 167 2.15 14.90 17.85
CA LEU A 167 2.50 13.47 17.80
C LEU A 167 2.80 12.95 19.20
N SER A 168 2.43 11.68 19.46
CA SER A 168 2.85 11.03 20.71
C SER A 168 4.38 10.84 20.73
N PRO A 169 5.03 10.83 21.92
CA PRO A 169 6.47 10.57 22.03
C PRO A 169 6.87 9.24 21.36
N GLU A 170 6.05 8.21 21.45
CA GLU A 170 6.29 6.90 20.86
C GLU A 170 6.29 6.98 19.33
N THR A 171 5.30 7.67 18.74
CA THR A 171 5.17 7.87 17.29
C THR A 171 6.35 8.69 16.76
N TRP A 172 6.73 9.76 17.48
CA TRP A 172 7.87 10.59 17.14
C TRP A 172 9.18 9.78 17.10
N GLU A 173 9.45 9.02 18.15
CA GLU A 173 10.64 8.19 18.25
C GLU A 173 10.63 7.03 17.22
N ALA A 174 9.49 6.46 16.92
CA ALA A 174 9.36 5.42 15.89
C ALA A 174 9.73 5.97 14.50
N ARG A 175 9.26 7.17 14.14
CA ARG A 175 9.61 7.86 12.89
C ARG A 175 11.11 8.19 12.83
N ARG A 176 11.65 8.73 13.90
CA ARG A 176 13.08 9.05 14.04
C ARG A 176 13.97 7.81 13.86
N ARG A 177 13.63 6.70 14.56
CA ARG A 177 14.35 5.41 14.43
C ARG A 177 14.25 4.82 13.03
N ARG A 178 13.12 4.98 12.35
CA ARG A 178 12.95 4.52 10.97
C ARG A 178 13.91 5.23 10.02
N ILE A 179 13.93 6.56 10.06
CA ILE A 179 14.82 7.38 9.22
C ILE A 179 16.28 7.04 9.52
N THR A 180 16.66 7.01 10.80
CA THR A 180 18.04 6.69 11.20
C THR A 180 18.49 5.32 10.70
N ARG A 181 17.65 4.28 10.82
CA ARG A 181 17.95 2.93 10.31
C ARG A 181 18.11 2.90 8.80
N GLN A 182 17.24 3.59 8.08
CA GLN A 182 17.26 3.64 6.62
C GLN A 182 18.56 4.29 6.13
N VAL A 183 18.91 5.47 6.61
CA VAL A 183 20.12 6.20 6.21
C VAL A 183 21.39 5.42 6.60
N ARG A 184 21.44 4.86 7.81
CA ARG A 184 22.61 4.06 8.24
C ARG A 184 22.76 2.79 7.38
N SER A 185 21.68 2.08 7.06
CA SER A 185 21.74 0.91 6.19
C SER A 185 22.26 1.25 4.79
N MET A 186 21.86 2.41 4.24
CA MET A 186 22.41 2.90 2.96
C MET A 186 23.91 3.22 3.09
N ALA A 187 24.31 3.93 4.15
CA ALA A 187 25.71 4.27 4.41
C ALA A 187 26.59 3.01 4.56
N ASP A 188 26.12 2.03 5.32
CA ASP A 188 26.81 0.75 5.50
C ASP A 188 26.95 0.00 4.17
N SER A 189 25.91 -0.06 3.36
CA SER A 189 25.92 -0.72 2.04
C SER A 189 26.92 -0.05 1.08
N VAL A 190 26.96 1.28 1.05
CA VAL A 190 27.91 2.04 0.22
C VAL A 190 29.35 1.82 0.69
N ASN A 191 29.58 1.92 2.01
CA ASN A 191 30.90 1.73 2.59
C ASN A 191 31.40 0.28 2.46
N GLN A 192 30.51 -0.71 2.57
CA GLN A 192 30.84 -2.12 2.32
C GLN A 192 31.27 -2.35 0.86
N ARG A 193 30.48 -1.91 -0.13
CA ARG A 193 30.84 -2.03 -1.55
C ARG A 193 32.17 -1.34 -1.86
N ARG A 194 32.46 -0.21 -1.19
CA ARG A 194 33.77 0.47 -1.32
C ARG A 194 34.90 -0.38 -0.77
N ARG A 195 34.75 -1.01 0.41
CA ARG A 195 35.75 -1.93 0.97
C ARG A 195 35.99 -3.12 0.05
N GLU A 196 34.95 -3.72 -0.47
CA GLU A 196 35.03 -4.85 -1.43
C GLU A 196 35.80 -4.45 -2.69
N ARG A 197 35.45 -3.30 -3.32
CA ARG A 197 36.19 -2.78 -4.50
C ARG A 197 37.66 -2.46 -4.21
N LEU A 198 37.96 -1.92 -3.05
CA LEU A 198 39.36 -1.66 -2.64
C LEU A 198 40.12 -2.95 -2.39
N ALA A 199 39.49 -3.95 -1.78
CA ALA A 199 40.07 -5.28 -1.60
C ALA A 199 40.32 -5.99 -2.93
N GLU A 200 39.38 -5.92 -3.88
CA GLU A 200 39.56 -6.46 -5.23
C GLU A 200 40.66 -5.76 -5.99
N SER A 201 40.74 -4.43 -5.92
CA SER A 201 41.80 -3.65 -6.59
C SER A 201 43.21 -3.92 -6.04
N GLN A 202 43.31 -4.37 -4.78
CA GLN A 202 44.61 -4.75 -4.16
C GLN A 202 45.03 -6.17 -4.43
N GLN A 203 44.14 -7.04 -4.92
CA GLN A 203 44.41 -8.48 -5.10
C GLN A 203 44.90 -8.88 -6.51
N GLN A 204 44.77 -8.04 -7.54
CA GLN A 204 45.17 -8.40 -8.89
C GLN A 204 46.11 -7.36 -9.54
N PRO A 205 47.35 -7.78 -9.91
CA PRO A 205 48.12 -7.00 -10.85
C PRO A 205 47.40 -6.94 -12.20
N PRO A 206 47.51 -5.85 -12.96
CA PRO A 206 46.90 -5.75 -14.29
C PRO A 206 47.36 -6.93 -15.18
N ASN A 207 46.45 -7.51 -15.96
CA ASN A 207 46.70 -8.66 -16.81
C ASN A 207 47.91 -8.51 -17.79
N ASN A 208 48.43 -7.30 -17.97
CA ASN A 208 49.59 -6.98 -18.81
C ASN A 208 50.78 -6.45 -18.00
N ALA A 209 50.82 -6.66 -16.71
CA ALA A 209 51.91 -6.18 -15.87
C ALA A 209 53.22 -6.92 -16.19
N SER A 210 54.30 -6.15 -16.41
CA SER A 210 55.65 -6.69 -16.55
C SER A 210 56.10 -7.42 -15.28
N TRP A 211 57.11 -8.31 -15.38
CA TRP A 211 57.60 -9.07 -14.25
C TRP A 211 58.12 -8.16 -13.11
N LEU A 212 58.64 -6.99 -13.42
CA LEU A 212 59.07 -5.97 -12.46
C LEU A 212 57.90 -5.35 -11.72
N GLU A 213 56.80 -5.08 -12.40
CA GLU A 213 55.57 -4.59 -11.78
C GLU A 213 54.94 -5.66 -10.89
N GLN A 214 54.93 -6.91 -11.31
CA GLN A 214 54.45 -8.01 -10.47
C GLN A 214 55.30 -8.20 -9.20
N LEU A 215 56.66 -8.04 -9.33
CA LEU A 215 57.53 -8.07 -8.18
C LEU A 215 57.31 -6.89 -7.26
N TRP A 216 57.10 -5.69 -7.82
CA TRP A 216 56.77 -4.46 -7.07
C TRP A 216 55.44 -4.63 -6.33
N TYR A 217 54.42 -5.14 -6.96
CA TYR A 217 53.15 -5.46 -6.33
C TYR A 217 53.30 -6.41 -5.15
N LYS A 218 54.10 -7.51 -5.31
CA LYS A 218 54.38 -8.46 -4.21
C LYS A 218 55.18 -7.84 -3.06
N VAL A 219 56.07 -6.92 -3.34
CA VAL A 219 56.85 -6.18 -2.33
C VAL A 219 55.93 -5.15 -1.65
N GLN A 220 55.12 -4.45 -2.38
CA GLN A 220 54.16 -3.49 -1.85
C GLN A 220 53.10 -4.18 -0.97
N ALA A 221 52.57 -5.32 -1.36
CA ALA A 221 51.66 -6.13 -0.56
C ALA A 221 52.27 -6.63 0.77
N LYS A 222 53.60 -6.89 0.80
CA LYS A 222 54.31 -7.25 2.02
C LYS A 222 54.73 -6.08 2.91
N LEU A 223 54.88 -4.88 2.32
CA LEU A 223 55.32 -3.67 3.02
C LEU A 223 54.12 -2.75 3.42
N SER A 224 52.98 -2.96 2.78
CA SER A 224 51.76 -2.27 3.23
C SER A 224 51.33 -2.89 4.56
N PRO A 225 51.21 -2.09 5.65
CA PRO A 225 50.58 -2.57 6.86
C PRO A 225 49.20 -3.05 6.46
N GLN A 226 48.76 -4.21 7.02
CA GLN A 226 47.39 -4.70 6.85
C GLN A 226 46.46 -3.52 7.02
N SER A 227 45.83 -3.14 5.94
CA SER A 227 45.18 -1.82 5.79
C SER A 227 44.17 -1.63 6.91
N ALA A 228 44.39 -0.61 7.72
CA ALA A 228 43.31 -0.06 8.50
C ALA A 228 42.14 0.18 7.53
N ASP A 229 40.95 -0.31 7.88
CA ASP A 229 39.74 -0.09 7.10
C ASP A 229 39.67 1.36 6.62
N PRO A 230 39.43 1.63 5.33
CA PRO A 230 39.35 2.99 4.85
C PRO A 230 38.28 3.74 5.65
N PRO A 231 38.54 4.97 6.07
CA PRO A 231 37.57 5.73 6.85
C PRO A 231 36.25 5.77 6.08
N PRO A 232 35.10 5.61 6.76
CA PRO A 232 33.79 5.65 6.13
C PRO A 232 33.58 6.99 5.44
N ILE A 233 32.98 6.95 4.24
CA ILE A 233 32.53 8.17 3.57
C ILE A 233 31.15 8.54 4.06
N VAL A 234 30.91 9.85 4.19
CA VAL A 234 29.59 10.41 4.46
C VAL A 234 28.82 10.38 3.16
N ILE A 235 27.63 9.78 3.17
CA ILE A 235 26.73 9.74 2.01
C ILE A 235 25.88 11.01 1.94
N ALA A 236 25.29 11.29 0.78
CA ALA A 236 24.49 12.49 0.57
C ALA A 236 23.30 12.59 1.54
N GLU A 237 22.66 11.46 1.82
CA GLU A 237 21.51 11.35 2.73
C GLU A 237 21.84 11.78 4.17
N GLU A 238 23.07 11.61 4.62
CA GLU A 238 23.51 12.09 5.94
C GLU A 238 23.65 13.63 6.00
N LEU A 239 23.67 14.29 4.87
CA LEU A 239 23.78 15.75 4.74
C LEU A 239 22.45 16.42 4.36
N GLN A 240 21.38 15.64 4.22
CA GLN A 240 20.07 16.12 3.79
C GLN A 240 19.09 16.27 4.95
N TYR A 241 17.99 16.96 4.65
CA TYR A 241 16.82 17.07 5.52
C TYR A 241 15.85 15.93 5.21
N HIS A 242 15.31 15.30 6.25
CA HIS A 242 14.34 14.23 6.14
C HIS A 242 13.01 14.65 6.74
N VAL A 243 11.90 14.32 6.08
CA VAL A 243 10.56 14.64 6.56
C VAL A 243 10.24 13.76 7.78
N LEU A 244 9.95 14.42 8.89
CA LEU A 244 9.62 13.78 10.17
C LEU A 244 8.13 13.84 10.48
N ALA A 245 7.45 14.92 10.05
CA ALA A 245 6.01 15.08 10.09
C ALA A 245 5.52 15.70 8.78
N ASP A 246 4.57 15.05 8.14
CA ASP A 246 4.05 15.37 6.80
C ASP A 246 2.76 16.23 6.82
N ASP A 247 2.18 16.44 8.00
CA ASP A 247 1.02 17.30 8.24
C ASP A 247 1.30 18.18 9.46
N LEU A 248 2.06 19.26 9.23
CA LEU A 248 2.44 20.21 10.28
C LEU A 248 1.31 21.24 10.45
N PRO A 249 0.75 21.41 11.66
CA PRO A 249 -0.21 22.45 11.94
C PRO A 249 0.31 23.85 11.58
N LEU A 250 -0.53 24.71 11.03
CA LEU A 250 -0.13 26.05 10.56
C LEU A 250 0.44 26.92 11.69
N ASP A 251 -0.10 26.80 12.89
CA ASP A 251 0.40 27.49 14.10
C ASP A 251 1.81 27.02 14.46
N ALA A 252 2.08 25.73 14.33
CA ALA A 252 3.40 25.16 14.54
C ALA A 252 4.38 25.58 13.43
N ALA A 253 3.94 25.59 12.16
CA ALA A 253 4.75 26.07 11.04
C ALA A 253 5.16 27.54 11.25
N ALA A 254 4.20 28.42 11.60
CA ALA A 254 4.46 29.83 11.90
C ALA A 254 5.42 30.01 13.10
N THR A 255 5.29 29.18 14.13
CA THR A 255 6.18 29.22 15.31
C THR A 255 7.62 28.87 14.94
N ILE A 256 7.82 27.83 14.11
CA ILE A 256 9.15 27.39 13.68
C ILE A 256 9.79 28.42 12.74
N GLU A 257 9.03 28.93 11.74
CA GLU A 257 9.54 29.92 10.79
C GLU A 257 9.78 31.29 11.44
N GLY A 258 9.00 31.64 12.47
CA GLY A 258 9.15 32.88 13.20
C GLY A 258 10.37 32.95 14.15
N SER A 259 10.97 31.79 14.50
CA SER A 259 12.10 31.71 15.43
C SER A 259 13.09 30.62 15.03
N PRO A 260 13.72 30.71 13.85
CA PRO A 260 14.57 29.62 13.31
C PRO A 260 15.78 29.29 14.22
N GLU A 261 16.30 30.27 14.99
CA GLU A 261 17.37 30.06 15.95
C GLU A 261 16.98 29.13 17.11
N SER A 262 15.69 29.04 17.43
CA SER A 262 15.15 28.15 18.47
C SER A 262 14.94 26.72 17.98
N PHE A 263 15.05 26.51 16.68
CA PHE A 263 14.82 25.21 16.01
C PHE A 263 15.97 24.83 15.07
N PRO A 264 17.21 24.66 15.62
CA PRO A 264 18.37 24.36 14.80
C PRO A 264 18.21 23.05 14.04
N GLY A 265 18.56 23.04 12.75
CA GLY A 265 18.46 21.85 11.91
C GLY A 265 17.04 21.49 11.48
N VAL A 266 16.06 22.35 11.70
CA VAL A 266 14.66 22.16 11.31
C VAL A 266 14.30 23.06 10.14
N ARG A 267 13.46 22.58 9.24
CA ARG A 267 12.85 23.35 8.14
C ARG A 267 11.38 23.02 8.00
N VAL A 268 10.59 24.01 7.68
CA VAL A 268 9.23 23.83 7.17
C VAL A 268 9.32 23.76 5.64
N ILE A 269 8.71 22.75 5.06
CA ILE A 269 8.65 22.57 3.61
C ILE A 269 7.18 22.48 3.16
N SER A 270 6.89 23.02 1.98
CA SER A 270 5.57 22.86 1.38
C SER A 270 5.34 21.39 1.02
N SER A 271 4.18 20.87 1.37
CA SER A 271 3.76 19.51 1.13
C SER A 271 2.30 19.48 0.71
N THR A 272 1.80 18.31 0.38
CA THR A 272 0.37 18.05 0.17
C THR A 272 -0.05 16.89 1.06
N HIS A 273 -1.26 16.98 1.58
CA HIS A 273 -1.87 15.93 2.38
C HIS A 273 -3.14 15.46 1.67
N ARG A 274 -3.24 14.15 1.40
CA ARG A 274 -4.46 13.57 0.84
C ARG A 274 -5.58 13.66 1.84
N ASP A 275 -6.77 14.07 1.39
CA ASP A 275 -7.95 14.22 2.22
C ASP A 275 -9.15 13.54 1.56
N TYR A 276 -9.91 12.83 2.37
CA TYR A 276 -11.18 12.21 2.00
C TYR A 276 -12.29 12.92 2.78
N PRO A 277 -12.90 14.00 2.23
CA PRO A 277 -13.76 14.91 2.99
C PRO A 277 -15.01 14.25 3.56
N LEU A 278 -15.49 13.17 2.92
CA LEU A 278 -16.67 12.43 3.34
C LEU A 278 -16.36 11.24 4.25
N GLY A 279 -15.10 11.11 4.70
CA GLY A 279 -14.64 10.04 5.60
C GLY A 279 -14.93 8.64 5.05
N PRO A 280 -15.74 7.81 5.73
CA PRO A 280 -15.97 6.41 5.35
C PRO A 280 -16.85 6.22 4.11
N VAL A 281 -17.45 7.29 3.56
CA VAL A 281 -18.34 7.20 2.40
C VAL A 281 -17.57 6.68 1.19
N ALA A 282 -18.11 5.66 0.52
CA ALA A 282 -17.49 4.99 -0.62
C ALA A 282 -16.08 4.44 -0.36
N SER A 283 -15.67 4.21 0.89
CA SER A 283 -14.29 3.88 1.26
C SER A 283 -13.71 2.68 0.49
N HIS A 284 -14.52 1.65 0.24
CA HIS A 284 -14.09 0.45 -0.50
C HIS A 284 -13.94 0.68 -2.01
N ILE A 285 -14.63 1.70 -2.54
CA ILE A 285 -14.50 2.11 -3.94
C ILE A 285 -13.31 3.05 -4.09
N LEU A 286 -13.19 4.06 -3.23
CA LEU A 286 -12.06 4.99 -3.23
C LEU A 286 -10.75 4.27 -2.93
N GLY A 287 -10.77 3.39 -1.93
CA GLY A 287 -9.58 2.77 -1.38
C GLY A 287 -8.81 3.74 -0.48
N TYR A 288 -7.53 3.46 -0.29
CA TYR A 288 -6.64 4.26 0.56
C TYR A 288 -5.22 4.29 0.03
N LEU A 289 -4.46 5.27 0.48
CA LEU A 289 -3.03 5.38 0.21
C LEU A 289 -2.22 4.72 1.33
N GLY A 290 -1.13 4.10 0.94
CA GLY A 290 -0.13 3.58 1.87
C GLY A 290 1.28 3.82 1.35
N GLN A 291 2.29 3.58 2.17
CA GLN A 291 3.67 3.70 1.73
C GLN A 291 3.99 2.65 0.66
N ALA A 292 4.77 3.03 -0.34
CA ALA A 292 5.33 2.09 -1.30
C ALA A 292 6.30 1.13 -0.60
N ASP A 293 6.24 -0.15 -0.95
CA ASP A 293 7.14 -1.15 -0.38
C ASP A 293 8.57 -0.96 -0.92
N GLU A 294 8.68 -0.68 -2.24
CA GLU A 294 9.93 -0.35 -2.93
C GLU A 294 9.66 0.72 -4.01
N PRO A 295 10.61 1.67 -4.23
CA PRO A 295 10.48 2.61 -5.33
C PRO A 295 10.64 1.89 -6.67
N SER A 296 9.69 2.09 -7.59
CA SER A 296 9.61 1.41 -8.88
C SER A 296 10.32 2.17 -10.01
N THR A 297 10.44 3.50 -9.88
CA THR A 297 11.05 4.38 -10.87
C THR A 297 12.26 5.12 -10.31
N GLU A 298 13.13 5.69 -11.19
CA GLU A 298 14.26 6.53 -10.78
C GLU A 298 13.78 7.76 -9.99
N ALA A 299 12.74 8.43 -10.49
CA ALA A 299 12.15 9.59 -9.81
C ALA A 299 11.62 9.24 -8.39
N GLU A 300 11.05 8.04 -8.22
CA GLU A 300 10.64 7.56 -6.90
C GLU A 300 11.83 7.28 -5.98
N ARG A 301 12.93 6.76 -6.52
CA ARG A 301 14.18 6.57 -5.75
C ARG A 301 14.75 7.92 -5.29
N GLU A 302 14.71 8.94 -6.13
CA GLU A 302 15.14 10.30 -5.78
C GLU A 302 14.23 10.91 -4.69
N LEU A 303 12.90 10.76 -4.80
CA LEU A 303 11.96 11.18 -3.77
C LEU A 303 12.21 10.46 -2.43
N ALA A 304 12.39 9.13 -2.49
CA ALA A 304 12.69 8.34 -1.30
C ALA A 304 14.03 8.72 -0.67
N ALA A 305 15.07 8.99 -1.48
CA ALA A 305 16.37 9.48 -1.03
C ALA A 305 16.26 10.85 -0.38
N ALA A 306 15.40 11.74 -0.90
CA ALA A 306 15.09 13.03 -0.30
C ALA A 306 14.24 12.93 0.99
N GLY A 307 13.88 11.70 1.40
CA GLY A 307 13.05 11.46 2.60
C GLY A 307 11.59 11.83 2.41
N ILE A 308 11.12 12.02 1.18
CA ILE A 308 9.72 12.29 0.86
C ILE A 308 8.97 10.96 0.86
N PRO A 309 7.88 10.80 1.65
CA PRO A 309 7.10 9.58 1.68
C PRO A 309 6.49 9.28 0.31
N LEU A 310 6.75 8.10 -0.22
CA LEU A 310 6.13 7.63 -1.46
C LEU A 310 4.78 6.99 -1.12
N LEU A 311 3.69 7.72 -1.34
CA LEU A 311 2.35 7.23 -1.19
C LEU A 311 1.83 6.64 -2.51
N VAL A 312 1.36 5.41 -2.43
CA VAL A 312 0.75 4.68 -3.55
C VAL A 312 -0.63 4.17 -3.15
N GLY A 313 -1.52 4.04 -4.12
CA GLY A 313 -2.81 3.43 -3.90
C GLY A 313 -2.67 1.96 -3.53
N LYS A 314 -3.28 1.53 -2.43
CA LYS A 314 -3.25 0.13 -1.97
C LYS A 314 -4.55 -0.61 -2.30
N GLN A 315 -5.65 0.10 -2.49
CA GLN A 315 -6.97 -0.47 -2.77
C GLN A 315 -7.83 0.49 -3.61
N GLY A 316 -8.91 -0.01 -4.22
CA GLY A 316 -9.93 0.79 -4.89
C GLY A 316 -9.40 1.59 -6.08
N ILE A 317 -10.01 2.75 -6.32
CA ILE A 317 -9.63 3.69 -7.39
C ILE A 317 -8.22 4.24 -7.16
N GLU A 318 -7.84 4.50 -5.91
CA GLU A 318 -6.48 4.93 -5.59
C GLU A 318 -5.42 3.95 -6.11
N ALA A 319 -5.69 2.64 -6.06
CA ALA A 319 -4.79 1.61 -6.60
C ALA A 319 -4.94 1.44 -8.11
N ALA A 320 -6.17 1.31 -8.61
CA ALA A 320 -6.45 1.04 -10.02
C ALA A 320 -5.94 2.16 -10.94
N TYR A 321 -6.07 3.40 -10.49
CA TYR A 321 -5.69 4.61 -11.25
C TYR A 321 -4.50 5.35 -10.62
N ASN A 322 -3.66 4.63 -9.86
CA ASN A 322 -2.52 5.24 -9.17
C ASN A 322 -1.61 6.04 -10.11
N ASP A 323 -1.29 5.51 -11.28
CA ASP A 323 -0.39 6.16 -12.25
C ASP A 323 -0.98 7.41 -12.88
N GLN A 324 -2.29 7.47 -13.05
CA GLN A 324 -3.00 8.64 -13.54
C GLN A 324 -3.12 9.71 -12.44
N LEU A 325 -3.41 9.28 -11.20
CA LEU A 325 -3.63 10.16 -10.06
C LEU A 325 -2.34 10.80 -9.53
N ARG A 326 -1.23 10.06 -9.45
CA ARG A 326 -0.01 10.51 -8.72
C ARG A 326 0.72 11.69 -9.35
N GLY A 327 0.52 11.98 -10.65
CA GLY A 327 1.27 13.00 -11.37
C GLY A 327 2.74 12.64 -11.59
N LYS A 328 3.53 13.64 -11.98
CA LYS A 328 4.99 13.49 -12.16
C LYS A 328 5.73 14.55 -11.36
N PRO A 329 6.71 14.18 -10.52
CA PRO A 329 7.48 15.13 -9.74
C PRO A 329 8.27 16.07 -10.64
N GLY A 330 8.49 17.29 -10.17
CA GLY A 330 9.41 18.25 -10.75
C GLY A 330 10.81 18.10 -10.16
N LEU A 331 11.73 18.98 -10.61
CA LEU A 331 13.11 19.01 -10.15
C LEU A 331 13.56 20.46 -9.91
N GLU A 332 14.05 20.75 -8.69
CA GLU A 332 14.71 22.00 -8.34
C GLU A 332 16.21 21.76 -8.17
N VAL A 333 17.02 22.52 -8.87
CA VAL A 333 18.47 22.55 -8.67
C VAL A 333 18.82 23.68 -7.71
N ARG A 334 19.51 23.34 -6.63
CA ARG A 334 20.03 24.29 -5.62
C ARG A 334 21.54 24.36 -5.71
N LEU A 335 22.04 25.55 -5.77
CA LEU A 335 23.46 25.82 -5.65
C LEU A 335 23.72 26.43 -4.26
N ALA A 336 24.52 25.75 -3.46
CA ALA A 336 24.88 26.22 -2.11
C ALA A 336 26.38 26.42 -2.01
N ASN A 337 26.80 27.36 -1.14
CA ASN A 337 28.20 27.49 -0.76
C ASN A 337 28.57 26.38 0.24
N ARG A 338 29.86 26.32 0.62
CA ARG A 338 30.36 25.29 1.56
C ARG A 338 29.80 25.41 2.99
N SER A 339 29.27 26.57 3.34
CA SER A 339 28.58 26.76 4.62
C SER A 339 27.11 26.31 4.59
N GLY A 340 26.63 25.83 3.43
CA GLY A 340 25.24 25.36 3.26
C GLY A 340 24.26 26.47 2.94
N GLU A 341 24.74 27.73 2.72
CA GLU A 341 23.88 28.84 2.32
C GLU A 341 23.49 28.69 0.84
N VAL A 342 22.21 28.74 0.54
CA VAL A 342 21.68 28.61 -0.82
C VAL A 342 21.92 29.89 -1.59
N LEU A 343 22.76 29.82 -2.61
CA LEU A 343 23.12 30.95 -3.49
C LEU A 343 22.10 31.14 -4.60
N GLN A 344 21.57 30.04 -5.15
CA GLN A 344 20.64 30.07 -6.26
C GLN A 344 19.71 28.87 -6.19
N ARG A 345 18.44 29.08 -6.57
CA ARG A 345 17.43 28.03 -6.78
C ARG A 345 16.90 28.16 -8.19
N GLN A 346 16.79 27.04 -8.89
CA GLN A 346 16.23 27.00 -10.24
C GLN A 346 15.41 25.76 -10.42
N VAL A 347 14.11 25.93 -10.67
CA VAL A 347 13.24 24.82 -11.09
C VAL A 347 13.58 24.47 -12.53
N THR A 348 14.20 23.30 -12.72
CA THR A 348 14.59 22.80 -14.05
C THR A 348 13.48 21.99 -14.70
N GLN A 349 12.62 21.38 -13.88
CA GLN A 349 11.44 20.67 -14.34
C GLN A 349 10.26 21.03 -13.43
N GLN A 350 9.18 21.56 -14.02
CA GLN A 350 7.95 21.82 -13.28
C GLN A 350 7.25 20.51 -12.93
N PRO A 351 6.69 20.37 -11.70
CA PRO A 351 5.87 19.23 -11.36
C PRO A 351 4.60 19.22 -12.22
N GLN A 352 4.23 18.04 -12.72
CA GLN A 352 2.99 17.86 -13.46
C GLN A 352 1.95 17.26 -12.51
N PRO A 353 0.82 17.95 -12.27
CA PRO A 353 -0.23 17.41 -11.41
C PRO A 353 -0.81 16.12 -11.99
N GLY A 354 -1.32 15.28 -11.13
CA GLY A 354 -2.07 14.10 -11.51
C GLY A 354 -3.37 14.45 -12.22
N ARG A 355 -3.92 13.47 -12.91
CA ARG A 355 -5.20 13.59 -13.61
C ARG A 355 -6.34 13.37 -12.64
N ASP A 356 -7.42 14.13 -12.81
CA ASP A 356 -8.65 13.91 -12.07
C ASP A 356 -9.39 12.68 -12.62
N VAL A 357 -10.01 11.92 -11.72
CA VAL A 357 -10.83 10.76 -12.03
C VAL A 357 -12.27 11.07 -11.61
N VAL A 358 -13.18 11.09 -12.59
CA VAL A 358 -14.63 11.28 -12.33
C VAL A 358 -15.29 9.91 -12.29
N LEU A 359 -15.97 9.63 -11.19
CA LEU A 359 -16.68 8.39 -10.98
C LEU A 359 -18.12 8.48 -11.47
N THR A 360 -18.73 7.32 -11.74
CA THR A 360 -20.16 7.19 -12.02
C THR A 360 -21.04 7.32 -10.77
N LEU A 361 -20.43 7.32 -9.58
CA LEU A 361 -21.12 7.41 -8.30
C LEU A 361 -21.92 8.70 -8.17
N ASP A 362 -23.16 8.58 -7.72
CA ASP A 362 -23.95 9.69 -7.22
C ASP A 362 -23.66 9.86 -5.73
N ALA A 363 -23.10 11.02 -5.34
CA ALA A 363 -22.61 11.23 -3.98
C ALA A 363 -23.72 11.14 -2.92
N ALA A 364 -24.89 11.67 -3.22
CA ALA A 364 -26.04 11.68 -2.27
C ALA A 364 -26.62 10.27 -2.11
N LEU A 365 -26.76 9.53 -3.23
CA LEU A 365 -27.21 8.14 -3.20
C LEU A 365 -26.21 7.26 -2.46
N GLN A 366 -24.91 7.42 -2.71
CA GLN A 366 -23.85 6.68 -2.03
C GLN A 366 -23.89 6.89 -0.53
N GLN A 367 -23.98 8.14 -0.06
CA GLN A 367 -24.06 8.43 1.37
C GLN A 367 -25.30 7.77 2.01
N THR A 368 -26.44 7.84 1.32
CA THR A 368 -27.69 7.22 1.80
C THR A 368 -27.55 5.71 1.90
N VAL A 369 -26.97 5.07 0.88
CA VAL A 369 -26.78 3.61 0.83
C VAL A 369 -25.78 3.16 1.90
N ASP A 370 -24.67 3.87 2.10
CA ASP A 370 -23.70 3.58 3.16
C ASP A 370 -24.35 3.63 4.55
N GLN A 371 -25.09 4.71 4.84
CA GLN A 371 -25.77 4.89 6.13
C GLN A 371 -26.81 3.81 6.40
N LEU A 372 -27.64 3.49 5.41
CA LEU A 372 -28.68 2.44 5.53
C LEU A 372 -28.08 1.06 5.73
N LEU A 373 -26.99 0.74 5.01
CA LEU A 373 -26.32 -0.53 5.13
C LEU A 373 -25.65 -0.71 6.50
N VAL A 374 -24.93 0.29 6.98
CA VAL A 374 -24.31 0.29 8.31
C VAL A 374 -25.36 0.09 9.38
N ALA A 375 -26.45 0.90 9.34
CA ALA A 375 -27.55 0.80 10.30
C ALA A 375 -28.24 -0.58 10.26
N ALA A 376 -28.38 -1.19 9.08
CA ALA A 376 -28.95 -2.54 8.94
C ALA A 376 -28.05 -3.61 9.54
N VAL A 377 -26.73 -3.54 9.31
CA VAL A 377 -25.76 -4.49 9.85
C VAL A 377 -25.67 -4.34 11.37
N GLU A 378 -25.61 -3.14 11.91
CA GLU A 378 -25.57 -2.87 13.35
C GLU A 378 -26.86 -3.36 14.06
N ARG A 379 -28.02 -3.11 13.45
CA ARG A 379 -29.30 -3.61 13.97
C ARG A 379 -29.32 -5.14 14.01
N ASN A 380 -28.81 -5.81 12.96
CA ASN A 380 -28.75 -7.27 12.94
C ASN A 380 -27.79 -7.82 14.02
N ARG A 381 -26.65 -7.16 14.22
CA ARG A 381 -25.69 -7.48 15.28
C ARG A 381 -26.32 -7.32 16.68
N ALA A 382 -27.04 -6.23 16.89
CA ALA A 382 -27.68 -5.94 18.18
C ALA A 382 -28.84 -6.89 18.52
N LEU A 383 -29.59 -7.34 17.51
CA LEU A 383 -30.71 -8.29 17.69
C LEU A 383 -30.26 -9.72 17.91
N SER A 384 -29.02 -10.04 17.60
CA SER A 384 -28.49 -11.38 17.68
C SER A 384 -27.61 -11.55 18.94
N GLY A 385 -27.97 -12.52 19.78
CA GLY A 385 -27.05 -13.03 20.81
C GLY A 385 -25.97 -13.97 20.26
N ASP A 386 -25.93 -14.21 18.94
CA ASP A 386 -25.01 -15.13 18.28
C ASP A 386 -23.68 -14.43 17.93
N GLU A 387 -22.59 -14.97 18.42
CA GLU A 387 -21.23 -14.45 18.16
C GLU A 387 -20.88 -14.40 16.67
N VAL A 388 -21.42 -15.30 15.86
CA VAL A 388 -21.20 -15.33 14.40
C VAL A 388 -21.87 -14.13 13.74
N LEU A 389 -23.09 -13.77 14.16
CA LEU A 389 -23.80 -12.60 13.62
C LEU A 389 -23.17 -11.27 14.08
N GLN A 390 -22.49 -11.23 15.21
CA GLN A 390 -21.73 -10.06 15.64
C GLN A 390 -20.57 -9.74 14.67
N LYS A 391 -20.08 -10.74 13.93
CA LYS A 391 -19.04 -10.60 12.89
C LYS A 391 -19.61 -10.47 11.49
N SER A 392 -20.93 -10.30 11.35
CA SER A 392 -21.61 -10.19 10.05
C SER A 392 -21.28 -8.87 9.34
N GLY A 393 -21.35 -8.90 8.03
CA GLY A 393 -21.23 -7.75 7.17
C GLY A 393 -22.30 -7.75 6.09
N GLY A 394 -22.31 -6.70 5.27
CA GLY A 394 -23.25 -6.58 4.18
C GLY A 394 -22.66 -5.86 2.97
N ALA A 395 -23.38 -5.92 1.85
CA ALA A 395 -23.07 -5.19 0.63
C ALA A 395 -24.34 -4.73 -0.07
N VAL A 396 -24.26 -3.56 -0.68
CA VAL A 396 -25.28 -3.03 -1.60
C VAL A 396 -24.57 -2.53 -2.85
N VAL A 397 -25.13 -2.83 -4.02
CA VAL A 397 -24.71 -2.26 -5.30
C VAL A 397 -25.94 -1.78 -6.08
N VAL A 398 -25.85 -0.54 -6.57
CA VAL A 398 -26.86 0.07 -7.45
C VAL A 398 -26.17 0.44 -8.75
N LEU A 399 -26.66 -0.06 -9.85
CA LEU A 399 -26.12 0.22 -11.18
C LEU A 399 -27.23 0.65 -12.16
N ASP A 400 -26.85 1.41 -13.15
CA ASP A 400 -27.68 1.73 -14.29
C ASP A 400 -27.78 0.48 -15.18
N VAL A 401 -28.99 -0.04 -15.36
CA VAL A 401 -29.23 -1.29 -16.05
C VAL A 401 -28.86 -1.27 -17.54
N HIS A 402 -28.81 -0.08 -18.16
CA HIS A 402 -28.52 0.09 -19.58
C HIS A 402 -27.01 0.29 -19.86
N THR A 403 -26.30 0.96 -18.97
CA THR A 403 -24.90 1.31 -19.18
C THR A 403 -23.93 0.45 -18.37
N GLY A 404 -24.37 -0.07 -17.22
CA GLY A 404 -23.51 -0.72 -16.24
C GLY A 404 -22.79 0.24 -15.30
N ALA A 405 -23.05 1.56 -15.41
CA ALA A 405 -22.47 2.56 -14.52
C ALA A 405 -22.92 2.29 -13.07
N ILE A 406 -21.96 2.15 -12.15
CA ILE A 406 -22.22 2.00 -10.72
C ILE A 406 -22.62 3.36 -10.15
N LEU A 407 -23.85 3.47 -9.69
CA LEU A 407 -24.39 4.70 -9.09
C LEU A 407 -24.13 4.77 -7.59
N ALA A 408 -24.09 3.61 -6.92
CA ALA A 408 -23.67 3.48 -5.54
C ALA A 408 -23.17 2.04 -5.27
N ALA A 409 -22.13 1.90 -4.44
CA ALA A 409 -21.62 0.61 -4.00
C ALA A 409 -21.08 0.71 -2.58
N ALA A 410 -21.74 0.03 -1.64
CA ALA A 410 -21.44 0.05 -0.22
C ALA A 410 -21.04 -1.32 0.31
N SER A 411 -20.09 -1.34 1.22
CA SER A 411 -19.70 -2.52 2.01
C SER A 411 -19.66 -2.15 3.49
N ALA A 412 -20.20 -3.00 4.34
CA ALA A 412 -20.14 -2.82 5.79
C ALA A 412 -19.51 -4.05 6.46
N PRO A 413 -18.70 -3.86 7.52
CA PRO A 413 -18.32 -2.56 8.08
C PRO A 413 -17.48 -1.71 7.13
N ALA A 414 -17.60 -0.39 7.24
CA ALA A 414 -16.81 0.57 6.49
C ALA A 414 -15.58 1.04 7.31
N PHE A 415 -14.66 1.73 6.67
CA PHE A 415 -13.48 2.32 7.30
C PHE A 415 -13.27 3.75 6.79
N ASP A 416 -12.59 4.59 7.58
CA ASP A 416 -12.19 5.92 7.15
C ASP A 416 -10.79 5.85 6.48
N PRO A 417 -10.67 6.16 5.16
CA PRO A 417 -9.38 6.15 4.47
C PRO A 417 -8.34 7.12 5.06
N ASN A 418 -8.79 8.20 5.73
CA ASN A 418 -7.91 9.17 6.37
C ASN A 418 -7.07 8.55 7.49
N LEU A 419 -7.50 7.44 8.10
CA LEU A 419 -6.73 6.76 9.15
C LEU A 419 -5.39 6.23 8.64
N PHE A 420 -5.31 5.80 7.38
CA PHE A 420 -4.08 5.28 6.77
C PHE A 420 -3.04 6.37 6.49
N LEU A 421 -3.46 7.63 6.45
CA LEU A 421 -2.59 8.78 6.21
C LEU A 421 -1.94 9.32 7.49
N ARG A 422 -2.56 9.09 8.65
CA ARG A 422 -2.09 9.60 9.93
C ARG A 422 -0.84 8.88 10.48
N ALA A 423 -0.39 7.81 9.79
CA ALA A 423 0.83 7.04 10.09
C ALA A 423 0.93 6.49 11.53
N ASP A 424 -0.13 6.50 12.32
CA ASP A 424 -0.17 5.83 13.61
C ASP A 424 -0.65 4.38 13.41
N LEU A 425 0.27 3.43 13.61
CA LEU A 425 -0.03 2.00 13.52
C LEU A 425 -1.14 1.59 14.52
N ALA A 426 -1.27 2.32 15.62
CA ALA A 426 -2.28 2.03 16.64
C ALA A 426 -3.72 2.20 16.10
N ASP A 427 -3.94 3.17 15.19
CA ASP A 427 -5.25 3.42 14.59
C ASP A 427 -5.58 2.42 13.47
N VAL A 428 -4.56 1.95 12.74
CA VAL A 428 -4.73 1.05 11.58
C VAL A 428 -4.74 -0.43 11.99
N GLN A 429 -3.97 -0.81 13.00
CA GLN A 429 -3.85 -2.19 13.46
C GLN A 429 -5.20 -2.87 13.78
N PRO A 430 -6.17 -2.20 14.43
CA PRO A 430 -7.49 -2.77 14.64
C PRO A 430 -8.23 -3.11 13.35
N LEU A 431 -8.11 -2.28 12.31
CA LEU A 431 -8.74 -2.54 11.00
C LEU A 431 -8.13 -3.75 10.28
N LEU A 432 -6.80 -3.94 10.41
CA LEU A 432 -6.08 -5.05 9.77
C LEU A 432 -6.38 -6.40 10.43
N THR A 433 -6.69 -6.41 11.74
CA THR A 433 -6.88 -7.62 12.55
C THR A 433 -8.34 -7.90 12.89
N ALA A 434 -9.24 -7.02 12.50
CA ALA A 434 -10.67 -7.15 12.80
C ALA A 434 -11.27 -8.42 12.18
N PRO A 435 -12.00 -9.24 12.97
CA PRO A 435 -12.53 -10.51 12.51
C PRO A 435 -13.72 -10.37 11.53
N ASP A 436 -14.25 -9.17 11.41
CA ASP A 436 -15.33 -8.80 10.47
C ASP A 436 -14.83 -8.13 9.18
N PHE A 437 -13.49 -8.15 8.96
CA PHE A 437 -12.83 -7.74 7.71
C PHE A 437 -13.34 -6.39 7.15
N PRO A 438 -13.14 -5.27 7.84
CA PRO A 438 -13.65 -3.97 7.42
C PRO A 438 -13.04 -3.47 6.09
N LEU A 439 -11.87 -3.96 5.69
CA LEU A 439 -11.22 -3.58 4.42
C LEU A 439 -11.73 -4.38 3.21
N LEU A 440 -12.54 -5.41 3.42
CA LEU A 440 -13.04 -6.25 2.32
C LEU A 440 -14.12 -5.53 1.51
N ASN A 441 -13.89 -5.29 0.24
CA ASN A 441 -14.93 -4.84 -0.70
C ASN A 441 -15.92 -5.98 -0.99
N ARG A 442 -16.97 -6.10 -0.19
CA ARG A 442 -17.94 -7.19 -0.31
C ARG A 442 -18.74 -7.15 -1.59
N VAL A 443 -18.81 -6.01 -2.28
CA VAL A 443 -19.51 -5.90 -3.57
C VAL A 443 -18.82 -6.75 -4.64
N ALA A 444 -17.49 -6.69 -4.72
CA ALA A 444 -16.71 -7.30 -5.80
C ALA A 444 -15.80 -8.45 -5.33
N GLN A 445 -15.42 -8.49 -4.04
CA GLN A 445 -14.42 -9.43 -3.51
C GLN A 445 -15.00 -10.54 -2.64
N MET A 446 -16.30 -10.57 -2.42
CA MET A 446 -17.00 -11.62 -1.67
C MET A 446 -17.85 -12.44 -2.62
N ALA A 447 -17.70 -13.76 -2.59
CA ALA A 447 -18.57 -14.68 -3.31
C ALA A 447 -19.19 -15.69 -2.33
N ILE A 448 -20.52 -15.69 -2.27
CA ILE A 448 -21.33 -16.55 -1.40
C ILE A 448 -22.47 -17.19 -2.19
N PRO A 449 -23.07 -18.27 -1.71
CA PRO A 449 -24.21 -18.86 -2.39
C PRO A 449 -25.33 -17.82 -2.61
N PRO A 450 -25.82 -17.64 -3.86
CA PRO A 450 -26.86 -16.65 -4.14
C PRO A 450 -28.25 -17.08 -3.69
N GLY A 451 -28.48 -18.37 -3.47
CA GLY A 451 -29.79 -18.89 -3.11
C GLY A 451 -30.86 -18.57 -4.17
N SER A 452 -32.06 -18.28 -3.74
CA SER A 452 -33.19 -18.09 -4.64
C SER A 452 -33.09 -16.90 -5.61
N VAL A 453 -32.09 -16.02 -5.50
CA VAL A 453 -31.84 -14.97 -6.53
C VAL A 453 -31.26 -15.56 -7.82
N PHE A 454 -30.85 -16.83 -7.83
CA PHE A 454 -30.45 -17.57 -9.02
C PHE A 454 -31.64 -18.14 -9.81
N LYS A 455 -32.84 -18.25 -9.24
CA LYS A 455 -34.02 -18.82 -9.89
C LYS A 455 -34.39 -18.20 -11.23
N PRO A 456 -34.22 -16.91 -11.50
CA PRO A 456 -34.38 -16.34 -12.84
C PRO A 456 -33.51 -17.03 -13.90
N VAL A 457 -32.27 -17.42 -13.55
CA VAL A 457 -31.38 -18.19 -14.46
C VAL A 457 -31.97 -19.56 -14.78
N THR A 458 -32.44 -20.26 -13.76
CA THR A 458 -33.09 -21.59 -13.93
C THR A 458 -34.34 -21.51 -14.77
N ALA A 459 -35.17 -20.48 -14.58
CA ALA A 459 -36.36 -20.23 -15.37
C ALA A 459 -36.00 -19.91 -16.83
N ALA A 460 -35.03 -19.05 -17.07
CA ALA A 460 -34.53 -18.75 -18.41
C ALA A 460 -34.06 -20.02 -19.12
N ALA A 461 -33.24 -20.84 -18.44
CA ALA A 461 -32.77 -22.11 -18.99
C ALA A 461 -33.91 -23.07 -19.39
N ALA A 462 -34.99 -23.13 -18.60
CA ALA A 462 -36.13 -23.99 -18.85
C ALA A 462 -36.99 -23.52 -20.03
N LEU A 463 -37.28 -22.21 -20.06
CA LEU A 463 -38.07 -21.60 -21.12
C LEU A 463 -37.34 -21.65 -22.48
N GLU A 464 -36.08 -21.28 -22.51
CA GLU A 464 -35.27 -21.26 -23.73
C GLU A 464 -34.96 -22.65 -24.27
N ARG A 465 -34.97 -23.66 -23.40
CA ARG A 465 -34.92 -25.07 -23.84
C ARG A 465 -36.26 -25.62 -24.32
N GLY A 466 -37.35 -24.88 -24.11
CA GLY A 466 -38.70 -25.30 -24.47
C GLY A 466 -39.21 -26.53 -23.69
N VAL A 467 -38.66 -26.76 -22.48
CA VAL A 467 -39.08 -27.91 -21.64
C VAL A 467 -40.22 -27.55 -20.69
N VAL A 468 -40.63 -26.29 -20.68
CA VAL A 468 -41.74 -25.74 -19.90
C VAL A 468 -42.29 -24.50 -20.60
N GLU A 469 -43.59 -24.26 -20.48
CA GLU A 469 -44.27 -23.01 -20.80
C GLU A 469 -44.49 -22.22 -19.50
N ALA A 470 -44.54 -20.86 -19.57
CA ALA A 470 -44.66 -20.02 -18.38
C ALA A 470 -45.94 -20.28 -17.57
N GLU A 471 -47.00 -20.67 -18.24
CA GLU A 471 -48.32 -20.98 -17.68
C GLU A 471 -48.46 -22.45 -17.19
N GLU A 472 -47.45 -23.30 -17.47
CA GLU A 472 -47.48 -24.70 -17.04
C GLU A 472 -47.44 -24.80 -15.51
N ARG A 473 -48.39 -25.53 -14.95
CA ARG A 473 -48.55 -25.65 -13.50
C ARG A 473 -47.93 -26.93 -12.97
N PHE A 474 -47.23 -26.81 -11.86
CA PHE A 474 -46.77 -27.92 -11.04
C PHE A 474 -47.42 -27.88 -9.67
N TYR A 475 -47.87 -29.02 -9.19
CA TYR A 475 -48.37 -29.13 -7.83
C TYR A 475 -47.23 -29.23 -6.84
N CYS A 476 -47.16 -28.30 -5.89
CA CYS A 476 -46.20 -28.26 -4.81
C CYS A 476 -46.85 -28.68 -3.49
N GLN A 477 -46.58 -29.90 -3.07
CA GLN A 477 -47.01 -30.40 -1.75
C GLN A 477 -46.12 -29.96 -0.60
N GLY A 478 -45.07 -29.17 -0.86
CA GLY A 478 -44.10 -28.68 0.14
C GLY A 478 -42.73 -29.34 0.03
N PHE A 479 -42.63 -30.51 -0.60
CA PHE A 479 -41.36 -31.24 -0.82
C PHE A 479 -41.40 -31.94 -2.20
N LEU A 480 -40.24 -32.33 -2.73
CA LEU A 480 -40.15 -32.93 -4.08
C LEU A 480 -40.63 -34.37 -4.08
N SER A 481 -40.03 -35.25 -3.30
CA SER A 481 -40.30 -36.69 -3.27
C SER A 481 -40.81 -37.19 -1.91
N HIS A 482 -40.19 -36.78 -0.82
CA HIS A 482 -40.58 -37.12 0.56
C HIS A 482 -40.28 -35.97 1.53
N GLU A 483 -40.94 -35.94 2.66
CA GLU A 483 -40.91 -34.83 3.64
C GLU A 483 -39.52 -34.50 4.19
N GLY A 484 -38.59 -35.44 4.17
CA GLY A 484 -37.22 -35.25 4.65
C GLY A 484 -36.26 -34.57 3.66
N SER A 485 -36.67 -34.38 2.36
CA SER A 485 -35.73 -33.95 1.31
C SER A 485 -36.35 -32.94 0.36
N HIS A 486 -35.51 -31.99 -0.10
CA HIS A 486 -35.83 -31.00 -1.14
C HIS A 486 -37.14 -30.24 -0.86
N ARG A 487 -37.20 -29.56 0.29
CA ARG A 487 -38.38 -28.87 0.84
C ARG A 487 -38.46 -27.39 0.40
N CYS A 488 -39.70 -26.90 0.32
CA CYS A 488 -39.97 -25.47 0.29
C CYS A 488 -39.85 -24.82 1.68
N ALA A 489 -39.47 -23.56 1.75
CA ALA A 489 -39.40 -22.81 2.98
C ALA A 489 -40.77 -22.78 3.72
N ILE A 490 -41.87 -22.63 2.99
CA ILE A 490 -43.23 -22.65 3.56
C ILE A 490 -43.57 -23.99 4.23
N PHE A 491 -43.05 -25.12 3.71
CA PHE A 491 -43.24 -26.41 4.35
C PHE A 491 -42.46 -26.50 5.67
N VAL A 492 -41.23 -26.03 5.68
CA VAL A 492 -40.41 -26.00 6.90
C VAL A 492 -41.04 -25.14 8.01
N THR A 493 -41.69 -24.04 7.61
CA THR A 493 -42.22 -23.05 8.58
C THR A 493 -43.71 -23.33 8.97
N ARG A 494 -44.53 -23.88 8.05
CA ARG A 494 -45.98 -24.01 8.20
C ARG A 494 -46.50 -25.40 7.96
N GLY A 495 -45.69 -26.35 7.50
CA GLY A 495 -46.11 -27.71 7.19
C GLY A 495 -47.03 -27.86 5.94
N ILE A 496 -47.11 -26.84 5.07
CA ILE A 496 -47.98 -26.81 3.88
C ILE A 496 -47.17 -26.61 2.61
N GLY A 497 -47.76 -26.98 1.47
CA GLY A 497 -47.22 -26.69 0.14
C GLY A 497 -47.83 -25.44 -0.47
N HIS A 498 -47.31 -25.01 -1.65
CA HIS A 498 -47.85 -23.89 -2.41
C HIS A 498 -49.09 -24.25 -3.27
N GLY A 499 -49.42 -25.54 -3.38
CA GLY A 499 -50.46 -26.01 -4.28
C GLY A 499 -50.06 -25.93 -5.77
N ASP A 500 -51.03 -25.67 -6.64
CA ASP A 500 -50.80 -25.52 -8.07
C ASP A 500 -50.27 -24.15 -8.42
N VAL A 501 -49.02 -24.09 -8.84
CA VAL A 501 -48.32 -22.84 -9.18
C VAL A 501 -47.76 -22.91 -10.62
N ALA A 502 -47.91 -21.80 -11.35
CA ALA A 502 -47.23 -21.55 -12.62
C ALA A 502 -45.95 -20.72 -12.35
N LEU A 503 -45.10 -20.51 -13.36
CA LEU A 503 -43.81 -19.89 -13.22
C LEU A 503 -43.84 -18.49 -12.51
N PRO A 504 -44.73 -17.53 -12.88
CA PRO A 504 -44.79 -16.24 -12.21
C PRO A 504 -45.07 -16.36 -10.71
N ALA A 505 -46.07 -17.19 -10.33
CA ALA A 505 -46.41 -17.43 -8.93
C ALA A 505 -45.29 -18.19 -8.17
N ALA A 506 -44.70 -19.20 -8.81
CA ALA A 506 -43.58 -19.94 -8.24
C ALA A 506 -42.33 -19.05 -8.00
N MET A 507 -42.09 -18.08 -8.89
CA MET A 507 -41.04 -17.06 -8.75
C MET A 507 -41.38 -16.11 -7.60
N ALA A 508 -42.59 -15.58 -7.55
CA ALA A 508 -43.08 -14.64 -6.53
C ALA A 508 -42.99 -15.23 -5.11
N GLN A 509 -43.45 -16.47 -4.96
CA GLN A 509 -43.49 -17.20 -3.68
C GLN A 509 -42.19 -17.97 -3.40
N SER A 510 -41.22 -17.91 -4.31
CA SER A 510 -39.93 -18.61 -4.21
C SER A 510 -40.06 -20.14 -4.03
N CYS A 511 -40.98 -20.80 -4.73
CA CYS A 511 -41.28 -22.23 -4.60
C CYS A 511 -40.10 -23.10 -5.02
N ASN A 512 -39.39 -23.76 -4.07
CA ASN A 512 -38.25 -24.64 -4.40
C ASN A 512 -38.70 -25.87 -5.22
N VAL A 513 -39.84 -26.49 -4.90
CA VAL A 513 -40.33 -27.71 -5.60
C VAL A 513 -40.55 -27.44 -7.07
N TYR A 514 -41.11 -26.28 -7.45
CA TYR A 514 -41.26 -25.88 -8.85
C TYR A 514 -39.89 -25.88 -9.55
N PHE A 515 -38.90 -25.24 -8.96
CA PHE A 515 -37.56 -25.12 -9.55
C PHE A 515 -36.76 -26.43 -9.53
N PHE A 516 -36.98 -27.32 -8.57
CA PHE A 516 -36.45 -28.70 -8.62
C PHE A 516 -37.01 -29.49 -9.80
N ARG A 517 -38.32 -29.37 -10.08
CA ARG A 517 -38.92 -30.00 -11.26
C ARG A 517 -38.43 -29.41 -12.57
N LEU A 518 -38.22 -28.10 -12.63
CA LEU A 518 -37.54 -27.48 -13.76
C LEU A 518 -36.15 -28.06 -13.97
N ALA A 519 -35.33 -28.15 -12.90
CA ALA A 519 -33.97 -28.69 -12.97
C ALA A 519 -33.93 -30.12 -13.52
N GLN A 520 -34.87 -30.98 -13.10
CA GLN A 520 -34.99 -32.35 -13.63
C GLN A 520 -35.27 -32.41 -15.13
N ARG A 521 -36.00 -31.45 -15.69
CA ARG A 521 -36.31 -31.35 -17.12
C ARG A 521 -35.20 -30.65 -17.92
N VAL A 522 -34.60 -29.61 -17.32
CA VAL A 522 -33.60 -28.78 -17.97
C VAL A 522 -32.25 -29.48 -18.06
N GLY A 523 -31.88 -30.18 -17.01
CA GLY A 523 -30.55 -30.79 -16.87
C GLY A 523 -29.43 -29.81 -16.57
N PRO A 524 -28.28 -30.34 -16.13
CA PRO A 524 -27.19 -29.53 -15.60
C PRO A 524 -26.48 -28.66 -16.66
N ASP A 525 -26.30 -29.15 -17.89
CA ASP A 525 -25.59 -28.42 -18.97
C ASP A 525 -26.30 -27.11 -19.35
N ALA A 526 -27.62 -27.07 -19.36
CA ALA A 526 -28.35 -25.86 -19.68
C ALA A 526 -28.25 -24.83 -18.53
N LEU A 527 -28.28 -25.30 -17.28
CA LEU A 527 -28.08 -24.43 -16.14
C LEU A 527 -26.68 -23.78 -16.16
N PHE A 528 -25.66 -24.55 -16.53
CA PHE A 528 -24.29 -24.03 -16.69
C PHE A 528 -24.22 -22.98 -17.80
N ARG A 529 -24.74 -23.30 -19.00
CA ARG A 529 -24.72 -22.37 -20.14
C ARG A 529 -25.43 -21.05 -19.83
N TRP A 530 -26.63 -21.11 -19.26
CA TRP A 530 -27.41 -19.91 -18.94
C TRP A 530 -26.87 -19.16 -17.74
N GLY A 531 -26.29 -19.86 -16.74
CA GLY A 531 -25.53 -19.24 -15.66
C GLY A 531 -24.36 -18.41 -16.19
N THR A 532 -23.55 -19.00 -17.07
CA THR A 532 -22.43 -18.30 -17.72
C THR A 532 -22.90 -17.14 -18.60
N ALA A 533 -23.93 -17.32 -19.40
CA ALA A 533 -24.47 -16.28 -20.28
C ALA A 533 -24.98 -15.07 -19.50
N LEU A 534 -25.58 -15.30 -18.32
CA LEU A 534 -26.09 -14.26 -17.42
C LEU A 534 -25.06 -13.72 -16.44
N GLY A 535 -23.76 -14.10 -16.54
CA GLY A 535 -22.63 -13.46 -15.86
C GLY A 535 -22.10 -14.19 -14.63
N TYR A 536 -22.55 -15.42 -14.33
CA TYR A 536 -21.97 -16.21 -13.23
C TYR A 536 -20.72 -16.99 -13.66
N GLY A 537 -19.85 -17.30 -12.71
CA GLY A 537 -18.64 -18.11 -12.92
C GLY A 537 -17.47 -17.40 -13.59
N GLY A 538 -17.58 -16.11 -13.84
CA GLY A 538 -16.53 -15.28 -14.42
C GLY A 538 -16.51 -13.89 -13.82
N ARG A 539 -15.40 -13.16 -13.95
CA ARG A 539 -15.31 -11.75 -13.54
C ARG A 539 -16.24 -10.91 -14.41
N THR A 540 -16.89 -9.93 -13.83
CA THR A 540 -17.77 -9.00 -14.57
C THR A 540 -16.98 -7.99 -15.40
N GLY A 541 -15.73 -7.77 -15.06
CA GLY A 541 -14.84 -6.81 -15.71
C GLY A 541 -14.93 -5.41 -15.15
N ILE A 542 -15.36 -5.24 -13.89
CA ILE A 542 -15.34 -3.96 -13.22
C ILE A 542 -13.91 -3.39 -13.17
N ASP A 543 -13.78 -2.09 -13.30
CA ASP A 543 -12.54 -1.32 -13.28
C ASP A 543 -11.93 -1.12 -11.88
N LEU A 544 -12.17 -2.08 -10.98
CA LEU A 544 -11.60 -2.15 -9.63
C LEU A 544 -10.73 -3.41 -9.46
N PRO A 545 -9.65 -3.33 -8.68
CA PRO A 545 -8.78 -4.48 -8.45
C PRO A 545 -9.42 -5.51 -7.51
N GLY A 546 -9.01 -6.76 -7.65
CA GLY A 546 -9.34 -7.83 -6.70
C GLY A 546 -10.73 -8.44 -6.89
N GLU A 547 -11.41 -8.21 -8.02
CA GLU A 547 -12.70 -8.86 -8.33
C GLU A 547 -12.57 -10.38 -8.31
N VAL A 548 -13.52 -11.06 -7.63
CA VAL A 548 -13.63 -12.50 -7.59
C VAL A 548 -14.57 -13.03 -8.69
N ALA A 549 -14.22 -14.15 -9.28
CA ALA A 549 -15.03 -14.78 -10.33
C ALA A 549 -16.28 -15.52 -9.80
N GLY A 550 -16.39 -15.71 -8.48
CA GLY A 550 -17.35 -16.67 -7.94
C GLY A 550 -17.03 -18.10 -8.37
N ASN A 551 -17.95 -19.01 -8.16
CA ASN A 551 -17.83 -20.39 -8.61
C ASN A 551 -19.13 -20.84 -9.25
N LEU A 552 -19.11 -21.07 -10.56
CA LEU A 552 -20.11 -21.85 -11.28
C LEU A 552 -19.40 -23.10 -11.80
N PRO A 553 -19.66 -24.29 -11.25
CA PRO A 553 -18.96 -25.52 -11.63
C PRO A 553 -19.01 -25.77 -13.14
N ASP A 554 -17.89 -26.17 -13.73
CA ASP A 554 -17.81 -26.64 -15.12
C ASP A 554 -18.48 -28.00 -15.22
N ILE A 555 -19.81 -27.99 -15.37
CA ILE A 555 -20.65 -29.16 -15.31
C ILE A 555 -20.29 -30.18 -16.38
N PRO A 556 -20.01 -29.83 -17.64
CA PRO A 556 -19.53 -30.79 -18.64
C PRO A 556 -18.28 -31.56 -18.19
N ALA A 557 -17.31 -30.85 -17.56
CA ALA A 557 -16.11 -31.50 -17.05
C ALA A 557 -16.40 -32.37 -15.82
N GLU A 558 -17.27 -31.94 -14.90
CA GLU A 558 -17.66 -32.71 -13.72
C GLU A 558 -18.45 -33.98 -14.10
N LEU A 559 -19.35 -33.90 -15.08
CA LEU A 559 -20.10 -35.07 -15.62
C LEU A 559 -19.13 -36.06 -16.27
N ALA A 560 -18.15 -35.59 -17.04
CA ALA A 560 -17.15 -36.44 -17.67
C ALA A 560 -16.30 -37.21 -16.65
N ARG A 561 -16.12 -36.65 -15.45
CA ARG A 561 -15.41 -37.27 -14.32
C ARG A 561 -16.31 -38.15 -13.44
N GLY A 562 -17.61 -38.17 -13.67
CA GLY A 562 -18.60 -38.84 -12.82
C GLY A 562 -18.73 -38.21 -11.42
N ALA A 563 -18.35 -36.94 -11.29
CA ALA A 563 -18.34 -36.21 -10.00
C ALA A 563 -19.61 -35.37 -9.77
N TRP A 564 -20.56 -35.35 -10.72
CA TRP A 564 -21.81 -34.60 -10.64
C TRP A 564 -23.02 -35.52 -10.46
N SER A 565 -23.86 -35.20 -9.50
CA SER A 565 -25.10 -35.96 -9.21
C SER A 565 -26.37 -35.18 -9.57
N ASP A 566 -27.49 -35.89 -9.64
CA ASP A 566 -28.83 -35.26 -9.80
C ASP A 566 -29.13 -34.32 -8.61
N GLY A 567 -28.66 -34.65 -7.41
CA GLY A 567 -28.78 -33.81 -6.23
C GLY A 567 -28.08 -32.47 -6.39
N ASP A 568 -26.87 -32.45 -7.00
CA ASP A 568 -26.14 -31.23 -7.29
C ASP A 568 -26.89 -30.35 -8.29
N THR A 569 -27.53 -30.95 -9.30
CA THR A 569 -28.38 -30.23 -10.25
C THR A 569 -29.56 -29.55 -9.57
N LEU A 570 -30.22 -30.24 -8.62
CA LEU A 570 -31.32 -29.68 -7.84
C LEU A 570 -30.85 -28.51 -6.96
N GLN A 571 -29.72 -28.67 -6.29
CA GLN A 571 -29.15 -27.60 -5.47
C GLN A 571 -28.76 -26.39 -6.32
N LEU A 572 -28.09 -26.61 -7.45
CA LEU A 572 -27.72 -25.52 -8.36
C LEU A 572 -28.94 -24.73 -8.83
N ALA A 573 -30.05 -25.39 -9.16
CA ALA A 573 -31.26 -24.74 -9.66
C ALA A 573 -31.90 -23.74 -8.68
N ILE A 574 -31.60 -23.85 -7.40
CA ILE A 574 -32.05 -22.90 -6.36
C ILE A 574 -30.91 -22.01 -5.83
N GLY A 575 -29.78 -22.03 -6.51
CA GLY A 575 -28.63 -21.18 -6.17
C GLY A 575 -27.83 -21.65 -4.95
N GLN A 576 -27.78 -22.96 -4.73
CA GLN A 576 -27.09 -23.61 -3.61
C GLN A 576 -26.02 -24.60 -4.12
N GLY A 577 -25.47 -25.40 -3.23
CA GLY A 577 -24.43 -26.37 -3.55
C GLY A 577 -23.08 -25.68 -3.80
N TYR A 578 -22.44 -25.99 -4.91
CA TYR A 578 -21.09 -25.43 -5.23
C TYR A 578 -21.15 -24.02 -5.81
N LEU A 579 -22.34 -23.49 -6.13
CA LEU A 579 -22.46 -22.14 -6.71
C LEU A 579 -22.16 -21.06 -5.67
N THR A 580 -21.23 -20.16 -6.02
CA THR A 580 -21.03 -18.90 -5.31
C THR A 580 -20.97 -17.73 -6.28
N ALA A 581 -21.49 -16.59 -5.86
CA ALA A 581 -21.53 -15.38 -6.68
C ALA A 581 -21.27 -14.14 -5.83
N SER A 582 -20.69 -13.12 -6.46
CA SER A 582 -20.58 -11.80 -5.85
C SER A 582 -21.90 -11.03 -5.98
N PRO A 583 -22.17 -10.04 -5.10
CA PRO A 583 -23.27 -9.11 -5.28
C PRO A 583 -23.28 -8.44 -6.66
N LEU A 584 -22.11 -8.15 -7.20
CA LEU A 584 -21.95 -7.54 -8.51
C LEU A 584 -22.43 -8.47 -9.65
N GLN A 585 -22.10 -9.76 -9.60
CA GLN A 585 -22.60 -10.74 -10.58
C GLN A 585 -24.13 -10.87 -10.54
N VAL A 586 -24.71 -10.86 -9.34
CA VAL A 586 -26.17 -10.89 -9.16
C VAL A 586 -26.81 -9.61 -9.74
N ALA A 587 -26.18 -8.46 -9.55
CA ALA A 587 -26.65 -7.18 -10.12
C ALA A 587 -26.59 -7.19 -11.66
N VAL A 588 -25.53 -7.73 -12.26
CA VAL A 588 -25.37 -7.85 -13.73
C VAL A 588 -26.47 -8.76 -14.31
N MET A 589 -26.73 -9.90 -13.68
CA MET A 589 -27.84 -10.79 -14.08
C MET A 589 -29.19 -10.08 -14.01
N THR A 590 -29.43 -9.35 -12.90
CA THR A 590 -30.68 -8.62 -12.69
C THR A 590 -30.85 -7.49 -13.72
N ALA A 591 -29.77 -6.77 -14.03
CA ALA A 591 -29.76 -5.77 -15.10
C ALA A 591 -30.10 -6.37 -16.47
N ALA A 592 -29.59 -7.55 -16.79
CA ALA A 592 -29.89 -8.22 -18.05
C ALA A 592 -31.39 -8.59 -18.17
N VAL A 593 -32.04 -8.97 -17.08
CA VAL A 593 -33.49 -9.18 -17.06
C VAL A 593 -34.24 -7.85 -17.25
N ALA A 594 -33.77 -6.79 -16.61
CA ALA A 594 -34.41 -5.48 -16.66
C ALA A 594 -34.27 -4.78 -18.02
N ASN A 595 -33.10 -4.84 -18.68
CA ASN A 595 -32.78 -4.05 -19.85
C ASN A 595 -33.10 -4.68 -21.21
N GLY A 596 -33.75 -5.83 -21.22
CA GLY A 596 -34.12 -6.52 -22.48
C GLY A 596 -33.12 -7.57 -22.95
N GLY A 597 -32.31 -8.12 -22.06
CA GLY A 597 -31.41 -9.24 -22.36
C GLY A 597 -30.00 -8.81 -22.78
N TYR A 598 -29.53 -7.67 -22.34
CA TYR A 598 -28.16 -7.20 -22.59
C TYR A 598 -27.31 -7.34 -21.33
N ARG A 599 -26.17 -7.98 -21.47
CA ARG A 599 -25.19 -8.03 -20.41
C ARG A 599 -24.36 -6.75 -20.42
N VAL A 600 -24.42 -5.99 -19.33
CA VAL A 600 -23.60 -4.79 -19.11
C VAL A 600 -22.27 -5.14 -18.46
N THR A 601 -21.25 -4.31 -18.71
CA THR A 601 -20.00 -4.35 -17.96
C THR A 601 -20.07 -3.28 -16.87
N PRO A 602 -20.09 -3.67 -15.58
CA PRO A 602 -20.13 -2.68 -14.51
C PRO A 602 -18.82 -1.88 -14.49
N HIS A 603 -18.92 -0.58 -14.22
CA HIS A 603 -17.78 0.31 -14.14
C HIS A 603 -18.04 1.44 -13.15
N VAL A 604 -16.98 1.91 -12.53
CA VAL A 604 -17.01 3.00 -11.52
C VAL A 604 -16.43 4.29 -12.09
N VAL A 605 -15.52 4.21 -13.06
CA VAL A 605 -14.92 5.40 -13.67
C VAL A 605 -15.70 5.79 -14.92
N GLU A 606 -16.15 7.05 -14.95
CA GLU A 606 -16.79 7.65 -16.11
C GLU A 606 -15.74 8.24 -17.07
N ARG A 607 -14.80 9.03 -16.52
CA ARG A 607 -13.75 9.68 -17.32
C ARG A 607 -12.51 10.02 -16.49
N VAL A 608 -11.38 10.14 -17.18
CA VAL A 608 -10.09 10.61 -16.64
C VAL A 608 -9.64 11.81 -17.46
N GLY A 609 -9.31 12.92 -16.82
CA GLY A 609 -8.93 14.18 -17.50
C GLY A 609 -7.90 14.99 -16.72
N LEU A 610 -7.50 16.15 -17.27
CA LEU A 610 -6.55 17.06 -16.65
C LEU A 610 -7.24 17.90 -15.57
N ALA A 611 -6.56 18.12 -14.44
CA ALA A 611 -7.00 19.01 -13.37
C ALA A 611 -7.34 20.40 -13.92
N ASN A 612 -8.42 21.00 -13.40
CA ASN A 612 -8.96 22.33 -13.74
C ASN A 612 -9.73 22.49 -15.07
N ARG A 613 -9.89 21.43 -15.89
CA ARG A 613 -10.61 21.53 -17.17
C ARG A 613 -11.82 20.60 -17.29
N LEU A 614 -12.17 19.88 -16.23
CA LEU A 614 -13.32 18.94 -16.25
C LEU A 614 -14.69 19.65 -16.26
N THR A 615 -14.72 20.97 -16.03
CA THR A 615 -15.92 21.79 -16.18
C THR A 615 -16.19 22.27 -17.60
N ASP A 616 -15.15 22.30 -18.47
CA ASP A 616 -15.29 22.63 -19.89
C ASP A 616 -15.16 21.34 -20.72
N MET A 617 -16.27 20.88 -21.22
CA MET A 617 -16.60 19.50 -21.61
C MET A 617 -16.02 18.99 -22.93
N THR A 618 -15.05 19.61 -23.59
CA THR A 618 -14.80 19.26 -25.00
C THR A 618 -13.40 18.86 -25.43
N GLU A 619 -12.31 19.15 -24.72
CA GLU A 619 -10.99 18.93 -25.31
C GLU A 619 -9.93 18.16 -24.51
N ASP A 620 -10.13 17.87 -23.22
CA ASP A 620 -9.08 17.28 -22.37
C ASP A 620 -9.42 15.91 -21.72
N VAL A 621 -10.45 15.22 -22.20
CA VAL A 621 -10.75 13.85 -21.74
C VAL A 621 -9.71 12.88 -22.32
N VAL A 622 -8.85 12.34 -21.45
CA VAL A 622 -7.79 11.40 -21.85
C VAL A 622 -8.35 10.02 -22.11
N SER A 623 -9.36 9.62 -21.34
CA SER A 623 -10.11 8.40 -21.57
C SER A 623 -11.54 8.55 -21.02
N GLN A 624 -12.49 8.02 -21.75
CA GLN A 624 -13.88 7.86 -21.35
C GLN A 624 -14.21 6.38 -21.41
N SER A 625 -14.85 5.87 -20.36
CA SER A 625 -15.29 4.48 -20.35
C SER A 625 -16.42 4.28 -21.37
N GLN A 626 -16.19 3.48 -22.40
CA GLN A 626 -17.19 3.08 -23.36
C GLN A 626 -17.46 1.59 -23.19
N HIS A 627 -18.51 1.26 -22.48
CA HIS A 627 -18.95 -0.11 -22.29
C HIS A 627 -20.22 -0.34 -23.08
N THR A 628 -20.10 -0.99 -24.22
CA THR A 628 -21.29 -1.36 -25.03
C THR A 628 -21.92 -2.63 -24.44
N PRO A 629 -23.20 -2.59 -24.06
CA PRO A 629 -23.89 -3.77 -23.60
C PRO A 629 -23.94 -4.86 -24.67
N VAL A 630 -23.70 -6.11 -24.29
CA VAL A 630 -23.62 -7.24 -25.20
C VAL A 630 -24.94 -8.03 -25.15
N PRO A 631 -25.64 -8.23 -26.28
CA PRO A 631 -26.87 -9.02 -26.27
C PRO A 631 -26.56 -10.47 -25.87
N ILE A 632 -27.41 -11.05 -25.01
CA ILE A 632 -27.30 -12.43 -24.60
C ILE A 632 -27.93 -13.29 -25.69
N ALA A 633 -27.08 -14.04 -26.39
CA ALA A 633 -27.51 -14.86 -27.51
C ALA A 633 -28.54 -15.93 -27.10
N GLY A 634 -29.65 -16.00 -27.83
CA GLY A 634 -30.68 -16.98 -27.63
C GLY A 634 -31.73 -16.61 -26.56
N LEU A 635 -31.56 -15.50 -25.83
CA LEU A 635 -32.56 -15.08 -24.84
C LEU A 635 -33.72 -14.36 -25.54
N GLN A 636 -34.89 -14.97 -25.47
CA GLN A 636 -36.09 -14.50 -26.18
C GLN A 636 -36.87 -13.45 -25.36
N PRO A 637 -37.58 -12.50 -26.04
CA PRO A 637 -38.42 -11.51 -25.35
C PRO A 637 -39.52 -12.11 -24.49
N GLN A 638 -40.08 -13.26 -24.90
CA GLN A 638 -41.12 -14.01 -24.15
C GLN A 638 -40.58 -14.52 -22.81
N THR A 639 -39.37 -15.06 -22.82
CA THR A 639 -38.67 -15.50 -21.61
C THR A 639 -38.44 -14.32 -20.65
N LEU A 640 -37.92 -13.17 -21.16
CA LEU A 640 -37.75 -11.97 -20.36
C LEU A 640 -39.06 -11.46 -19.77
N SER A 641 -40.15 -11.50 -20.55
CA SER A 641 -41.49 -11.12 -20.08
C SER A 641 -41.96 -12.00 -18.91
N ALA A 642 -41.77 -13.32 -19.01
CA ALA A 642 -42.15 -14.24 -17.95
C ALA A 642 -41.29 -14.04 -16.67
N LEU A 643 -39.99 -13.79 -16.82
CA LEU A 643 -39.11 -13.48 -15.70
C LEU A 643 -39.52 -12.19 -14.99
N ARG A 644 -39.76 -11.10 -15.75
CA ARG A 644 -40.21 -9.82 -15.22
C ARG A 644 -41.52 -9.94 -14.47
N GLN A 645 -42.54 -10.61 -15.07
CA GLN A 645 -43.83 -10.86 -14.42
C GLN A 645 -43.65 -11.57 -13.07
N GLY A 646 -42.76 -12.58 -12.99
CA GLY A 646 -42.49 -13.28 -11.74
C GLY A 646 -41.79 -12.41 -10.70
N MET A 647 -40.88 -11.52 -11.13
CA MET A 647 -40.16 -10.58 -10.23
C MET A 647 -41.07 -9.41 -9.78
N GLU A 648 -41.97 -8.94 -10.66
CA GLU A 648 -42.99 -7.95 -10.31
C GLU A 648 -44.00 -8.53 -9.30
N ALA A 649 -44.48 -9.77 -9.55
CA ALA A 649 -45.38 -10.46 -8.65
C ALA A 649 -44.78 -10.71 -7.26
N ALA A 650 -43.45 -10.86 -7.14
CA ALA A 650 -42.79 -11.01 -5.85
C ALA A 650 -42.93 -9.78 -4.93
N VAL A 651 -43.17 -8.61 -5.49
CA VAL A 651 -43.44 -7.35 -4.79
C VAL A 651 -44.95 -7.04 -4.75
N ALA A 652 -45.64 -7.16 -5.89
CA ALA A 652 -47.04 -6.71 -6.03
C ALA A 652 -48.05 -7.68 -5.42
N ASP A 653 -47.83 -9.00 -5.54
CA ASP A 653 -48.74 -10.03 -5.00
C ASP A 653 -48.65 -10.09 -3.46
N GLN A 654 -49.80 -10.17 -2.79
CA GLN A 654 -49.88 -10.33 -1.34
C GLN A 654 -49.15 -11.55 -0.76
N HIS A 655 -48.97 -12.59 -1.58
CA HIS A 655 -48.18 -13.77 -1.25
C HIS A 655 -46.72 -13.68 -1.69
N GLY A 656 -46.32 -12.58 -2.33
CA GLY A 656 -44.97 -12.33 -2.78
C GLY A 656 -44.00 -12.14 -1.61
N THR A 657 -42.81 -12.69 -1.75
CA THR A 657 -41.83 -12.72 -0.66
C THR A 657 -41.27 -11.34 -0.29
N ALA A 658 -41.38 -10.34 -1.15
CA ALA A 658 -40.98 -8.96 -0.92
C ALA A 658 -42.15 -7.99 -0.67
N HIS A 659 -43.39 -8.47 -0.76
CA HIS A 659 -44.60 -7.66 -0.68
C HIS A 659 -44.66 -6.78 0.59
N ALA A 660 -44.48 -7.37 1.74
CA ALA A 660 -44.58 -6.67 3.02
C ALA A 660 -43.60 -5.51 3.15
N ALA A 661 -42.46 -5.58 2.47
CA ALA A 661 -41.41 -4.55 2.56
C ALA A 661 -41.53 -3.46 1.47
N LEU A 662 -42.00 -3.81 0.25
CA LEU A 662 -41.83 -2.98 -0.93
C LEU A 662 -43.12 -2.57 -1.64
N ALA A 663 -44.26 -3.22 -1.37
CA ALA A 663 -45.52 -2.94 -2.08
C ALA A 663 -46.09 -1.52 -1.87
N GLN A 664 -45.70 -0.88 -0.80
CA GLN A 664 -46.16 0.48 -0.42
C GLN A 664 -45.27 1.61 -1.01
N LEU A 665 -44.21 1.27 -1.73
CA LEU A 665 -43.32 2.28 -2.32
C LEU A 665 -44.04 3.05 -3.43
N PRO A 666 -43.74 4.35 -3.61
CA PRO A 666 -44.38 5.19 -4.64
C PRO A 666 -43.93 4.85 -6.06
N ILE A 667 -42.99 3.95 -6.21
CA ILE A 667 -42.38 3.46 -7.45
C ILE A 667 -42.60 1.96 -7.55
N ALA A 668 -43.01 1.45 -8.70
CA ALA A 668 -43.11 0.02 -8.92
C ALA A 668 -41.72 -0.64 -8.92
N VAL A 669 -41.59 -1.67 -8.12
CA VAL A 669 -40.32 -2.43 -7.96
C VAL A 669 -40.56 -3.87 -8.41
N ALA A 670 -39.63 -4.41 -9.16
CA ALA A 670 -39.56 -5.84 -9.47
C ALA A 670 -38.31 -6.43 -8.76
N GLY A 671 -38.43 -7.63 -8.18
CA GLY A 671 -37.30 -8.20 -7.48
C GLY A 671 -37.46 -9.64 -7.08
N LYS A 672 -36.40 -10.22 -6.57
CA LYS A 672 -36.33 -11.58 -6.05
C LYS A 672 -35.60 -11.59 -4.71
N THR A 673 -36.23 -12.13 -3.69
CA THR A 673 -35.58 -12.42 -2.41
C THR A 673 -34.79 -13.72 -2.48
N GLY A 674 -33.73 -13.81 -1.73
CA GLY A 674 -32.93 -15.01 -1.56
C GLY A 674 -32.62 -15.27 -0.11
N THR A 675 -32.56 -16.55 0.23
CA THR A 675 -32.04 -17.04 1.49
C THR A 675 -31.11 -18.19 1.16
N ALA A 676 -29.84 -18.08 1.48
CA ALA A 676 -28.87 -19.11 1.18
C ALA A 676 -28.34 -19.73 2.47
N GLU A 677 -28.50 -21.02 2.60
CA GLU A 677 -28.03 -21.79 3.75
C GLU A 677 -26.48 -21.83 3.72
N THR A 678 -25.87 -21.71 4.91
CA THR A 678 -24.41 -21.67 5.08
C THR A 678 -23.84 -23.00 5.58
N GLY A 679 -24.70 -23.99 5.84
CA GLY A 679 -24.33 -25.27 6.44
C GLY A 679 -24.03 -25.17 7.95
N GLY A 680 -24.26 -26.29 8.66
CA GLY A 680 -24.15 -26.35 10.12
C GLY A 680 -25.17 -25.44 10.82
N ASN A 681 -24.78 -24.88 11.97
CA ASN A 681 -25.65 -24.03 12.79
C ASN A 681 -25.43 -22.52 12.52
N ARG A 682 -24.94 -22.16 11.32
CA ARG A 682 -24.68 -20.76 10.98
C ARG A 682 -25.91 -20.10 10.38
N PRO A 683 -26.14 -18.80 10.67
CA PRO A 683 -27.24 -18.04 10.06
C PRO A 683 -27.14 -18.01 8.54
N PRO A 684 -28.26 -18.05 7.81
CA PRO A 684 -28.27 -18.00 6.36
C PRO A 684 -27.90 -16.59 5.86
N HIS A 685 -27.39 -16.51 4.62
CA HIS A 685 -27.24 -15.25 3.91
C HIS A 685 -28.57 -14.77 3.37
N ALA A 686 -28.92 -13.51 3.65
CA ALA A 686 -30.10 -12.85 3.09
C ALA A 686 -29.73 -12.08 1.83
N TRP A 687 -30.54 -12.24 0.76
CA TRP A 687 -30.37 -11.57 -0.52
C TRP A 687 -31.65 -10.86 -0.96
N PHE A 688 -31.49 -9.74 -1.62
CA PHE A 688 -32.48 -9.12 -2.46
C PHE A 688 -31.83 -8.63 -3.75
N ALA A 689 -32.37 -8.97 -4.89
CA ALA A 689 -31.96 -8.49 -6.20
C ALA A 689 -33.19 -7.98 -6.94
N GLY A 690 -33.17 -6.74 -7.41
CA GLY A 690 -34.33 -6.11 -8.03
C GLY A 690 -33.97 -4.88 -8.84
N TYR A 691 -34.97 -4.33 -9.53
CA TYR A 691 -34.84 -3.10 -10.32
C TYR A 691 -36.09 -2.22 -10.16
N ALA A 692 -35.91 -0.95 -10.39
CA ALA A 692 -36.97 0.07 -10.37
C ALA A 692 -36.61 1.19 -11.37
N PRO A 693 -37.60 1.83 -12.01
CA PRO A 693 -39.01 1.44 -12.05
C PRO A 693 -39.24 0.13 -12.83
N ALA A 694 -40.18 -0.70 -12.38
CA ALA A 694 -40.46 -1.99 -13.00
C ALA A 694 -41.08 -1.91 -14.41
N GLU A 695 -41.69 -0.78 -14.73
CA GLU A 695 -42.42 -0.51 -15.99
C GLU A 695 -41.50 -0.09 -17.15
N ARG A 696 -40.22 0.12 -16.96
CA ARG A 696 -39.29 0.66 -17.97
C ARG A 696 -38.21 -0.33 -18.37
#